data_b7e9c5d30f2092afddc0efaf0fb5ff89
#
_entry.id   b7e9c5d30f2092afddc0efaf0fb5ff89
#
_cell.length_a   1.000
_cell.length_b   1.000
_cell.length_c   1.000
_cell.angle_alpha   90.00
_cell.angle_beta   90.00
_cell.angle_gamma   90.00
#
_symmetry.space_group_name_H-M   'P 1'
#
loop_
_entity.id
_entity.type
_entity.pdbx_description
1 polymer ?
#
loop_
_entity_poly.entity_id
_entity_poly.type
_entity_poly.pdbx_seq_one_letter_code
_entity_poly.pdbx_strand_id
1 'polypeptide(L)'
;MNTGRLRSAVLALLASSALACAFLAAPAPAHASAADTTVSVDLSQPGAAPTHAGAGFLYGLTQDGSGPADSLLQPLQADLFRGGGARIAGGGWIGDGYTAGAGYRVRINSALSQAKRVTTAPYNGTYHLLVSDLYGADTTQPTNTVYPCDNGNCANWTAFIDQVVADVQASGVRVSYDIWNEPDGTGFWQRGVNSAQYYQMWDTAVREIRRLVPSAQIVGPSYSGYNHSWLDSWLGQTKADGTLPNVLNWHFGTDPAADAADASSLMSAHGIPAIPMTINEYLFSQQQNSAYSAWFLDRLAVSGVTAAAHAIWSDCCGAGTLDSLLTGSGSSQQPSGQWWVYQAYAQLTGVRAASSNSGGMAVFATEDQSRGRATALLGNNSGQTGTTTVTINGLSATPWLLSGGTVHVTVQRIPDQSQLVTPITVTDTAMTPSNGSISVPVNVVSGTDAYTVTLSPNGVAPTPPPVATTTVDANSTGAGIDQFSYSSGWGVANGISDMYAGTANWTQTAGSTAQFQFQGSQVALHAVRDTDQGIMTVSVDGSAPVTVDDYAATRNASGIVWTSLVLASGAHTLTVTATGNRNPSSSGSTIALDSADVLQTQSSGTTVTVDGNATGSGVDQFSYSSGWGLANGISDMYDGTANWSQTAGSTATFTFSGTRVALHAVRDVDQEMIAVSLDGGAETVVDDYSPTRNASGVVWTSPTLASGTHTLHIRVTGNHNPSSSGFNVAVDSADVTTG
;
A
#
# COMPACT_ATOMS: atom_id res chain seq x y z
N MET A 1 26.33 -43.85 -63.39
CA MET A 1 27.37 -42.79 -63.24
C MET A 1 26.77 -41.60 -62.57
N ASN A 2 27.42 -41.16 -61.51
CA ASN A 2 27.28 -39.97 -60.75
C ASN A 2 26.08 -39.86 -59.72
N THR A 3 26.52 -40.10 -58.59
CA THR A 3 25.99 -39.87 -57.24
C THR A 3 25.93 -38.40 -56.93
N GLY A 4 24.80 -37.95 -56.40
CA GLY A 4 24.61 -36.64 -55.74
C GLY A 4 23.89 -36.83 -54.37
N ARG A 5 24.67 -36.79 -53.32
CA ARG A 5 24.15 -36.85 -51.96
C ARG A 5 23.40 -35.51 -51.57
N LEU A 6 22.13 -35.56 -51.32
CA LEU A 6 21.43 -34.51 -50.60
C LEU A 6 21.50 -34.78 -49.08
N ARG A 7 22.03 -33.81 -48.35
CA ARG A 7 21.96 -33.75 -46.89
C ARG A 7 20.59 -33.22 -46.50
N SER A 8 19.80 -34.05 -45.82
CA SER A 8 18.57 -33.64 -45.17
C SER A 8 18.94 -32.91 -43.88
N ALA A 9 18.61 -31.62 -43.79
CA ALA A 9 18.55 -30.89 -42.55
C ALA A 9 17.18 -31.16 -41.89
N VAL A 10 17.19 -31.78 -40.73
CA VAL A 10 16.00 -31.97 -39.91
C VAL A 10 15.77 -30.65 -39.16
N LEU A 11 14.78 -29.87 -39.60
CA LEU A 11 14.20 -28.78 -38.82
C LEU A 11 13.21 -29.42 -37.86
N ALA A 12 13.52 -29.43 -36.57
CA ALA A 12 12.56 -29.71 -35.52
C ALA A 12 11.63 -28.51 -35.40
N LEU A 13 10.41 -28.58 -35.91
CA LEU A 13 9.32 -27.68 -35.55
C LEU A 13 8.84 -28.08 -34.14
N LEU A 14 9.11 -27.25 -33.18
CA LEU A 14 8.41 -27.25 -31.91
C LEU A 14 6.99 -26.71 -32.18
N ALA A 15 6.04 -27.62 -32.36
CA ALA A 15 4.64 -27.28 -32.32
C ALA A 15 4.21 -27.15 -30.87
N SER A 16 4.18 -25.92 -30.37
CA SER A 16 3.42 -25.57 -29.16
C SER A 16 1.93 -25.73 -29.47
N SER A 17 1.38 -26.87 -29.10
CA SER A 17 -0.06 -27.10 -29.10
C SER A 17 -0.67 -26.28 -27.94
N ALA A 18 -1.00 -25.03 -28.21
CA ALA A 18 -2.00 -24.31 -27.43
C ALA A 18 -3.33 -25.02 -27.65
N LEU A 19 -3.75 -25.83 -26.69
CA LEU A 19 -5.11 -26.37 -26.65
C LEU A 19 -6.02 -25.20 -26.23
N ALA A 20 -6.52 -24.47 -27.24
CA ALA A 20 -7.57 -23.48 -27.03
C ALA A 20 -8.80 -24.26 -26.55
N CYS A 21 -9.18 -24.08 -25.28
CA CYS A 21 -10.56 -24.29 -24.86
C CYS A 21 -11.41 -23.44 -25.81
N ALA A 22 -12.18 -24.09 -26.67
CA ALA A 22 -13.16 -23.43 -27.50
C ALA A 22 -14.32 -22.95 -26.61
N PHE A 23 -14.10 -21.89 -25.85
CA PHE A 23 -15.19 -21.05 -25.43
C PHE A 23 -15.66 -20.33 -26.69
N LEU A 24 -16.93 -20.47 -27.00
CA LEU A 24 -17.60 -19.67 -28.03
C LEU A 24 -17.18 -18.22 -27.83
N ALA A 25 -16.38 -17.70 -28.73
CA ALA A 25 -16.01 -16.30 -28.75
C ALA A 25 -17.33 -15.51 -28.83
N ALA A 26 -17.73 -14.93 -27.74
CA ALA A 26 -18.69 -13.84 -27.79
C ALA A 26 -18.11 -12.80 -28.74
N PRO A 27 -18.90 -12.23 -29.67
CA PRO A 27 -18.40 -11.19 -30.55
C PRO A 27 -17.78 -10.11 -29.68
N ALA A 28 -16.61 -9.59 -30.11
CA ALA A 28 -15.99 -8.45 -29.48
C ALA A 28 -17.09 -7.37 -29.31
N PRO A 29 -17.21 -6.73 -28.15
CA PRO A 29 -18.22 -5.72 -27.94
C PRO A 29 -18.04 -4.67 -29.04
N ALA A 30 -19.10 -4.41 -29.82
CA ALA A 30 -19.15 -3.30 -30.74
C ALA A 30 -18.76 -2.06 -29.95
N HIS A 31 -17.90 -1.21 -30.52
CA HIS A 31 -17.53 0.06 -29.91
C HIS A 31 -18.81 0.75 -29.43
N ALA A 32 -18.95 0.87 -28.11
CA ALA A 32 -20.12 1.52 -27.53
C ALA A 32 -20.15 2.96 -28.06
N SER A 33 -21.31 3.39 -28.58
CA SER A 33 -21.50 4.77 -28.96
C SER A 33 -21.34 5.67 -27.74
N ALA A 34 -20.76 6.86 -27.93
CA ALA A 34 -20.70 7.86 -26.86
C ALA A 34 -22.11 8.06 -26.29
N ALA A 35 -22.30 7.76 -25.03
CA ALA A 35 -23.57 7.90 -24.34
C ALA A 35 -23.34 8.69 -23.05
N ASP A 36 -24.13 9.73 -22.85
CA ASP A 36 -24.14 10.46 -21.59
C ASP A 36 -24.71 9.54 -20.49
N THR A 37 -23.94 9.31 -19.46
CA THR A 37 -24.29 8.45 -18.33
C THR A 37 -24.30 9.27 -17.04
N THR A 38 -25.21 8.96 -16.13
CA THR A 38 -25.23 9.61 -14.81
C THR A 38 -25.06 8.54 -13.73
N VAL A 39 -24.10 8.75 -12.84
CA VAL A 39 -23.93 8.00 -11.58
C VAL A 39 -24.10 8.97 -10.41
N SER A 40 -24.47 8.47 -9.24
CA SER A 40 -24.65 9.34 -8.07
C SER A 40 -23.91 8.83 -6.84
N VAL A 41 -23.53 9.78 -6.00
CA VAL A 41 -22.98 9.60 -4.66
C VAL A 41 -23.80 10.44 -3.69
N ASP A 42 -24.20 9.88 -2.56
CA ASP A 42 -24.94 10.59 -1.51
C ASP A 42 -24.14 10.57 -0.19
N LEU A 43 -23.50 11.70 0.12
CA LEU A 43 -22.71 11.90 1.33
C LEU A 43 -23.58 12.03 2.59
N SER A 44 -24.91 12.20 2.46
CA SER A 44 -25.82 12.17 3.61
C SER A 44 -26.19 10.77 4.08
N GLN A 45 -25.69 9.73 3.39
CA GLN A 45 -25.95 8.33 3.66
C GLN A 45 -24.65 7.58 3.96
N PRO A 46 -23.99 7.88 5.10
CA PRO A 46 -22.73 7.20 5.46
C PRO A 46 -23.00 5.73 5.81
N GLY A 47 -22.19 4.84 5.27
CA GLY A 47 -22.20 3.41 5.55
C GLY A 47 -21.07 3.00 6.51
N ALA A 48 -20.70 1.73 6.49
CA ALA A 48 -19.54 1.21 7.21
C ALA A 48 -18.22 1.65 6.56
N ALA A 49 -17.11 1.48 7.27
CA ALA A 49 -15.78 1.64 6.70
C ALA A 49 -15.60 0.70 5.49
N PRO A 50 -14.85 1.09 4.45
CA PRO A 50 -14.55 0.22 3.33
C PRO A 50 -13.75 -1.01 3.78
N THR A 51 -14.09 -2.17 3.24
CA THR A 51 -13.43 -3.44 3.59
C THR A 51 -12.13 -3.67 2.83
N HIS A 52 -11.92 -2.98 1.71
CA HIS A 52 -10.82 -3.20 0.75
C HIS A 52 -10.68 -4.65 0.30
N ALA A 53 -11.79 -5.39 0.24
CA ALA A 53 -11.82 -6.81 -0.09
C ALA A 53 -11.11 -7.19 -1.41
N GLY A 54 -10.98 -6.25 -2.35
CA GLY A 54 -10.28 -6.46 -3.61
C GLY A 54 -8.75 -6.24 -3.56
N ALA A 55 -8.18 -5.91 -2.40
CA ALA A 55 -6.76 -5.61 -2.26
C ALA A 55 -5.91 -6.89 -2.05
N GLY A 56 -6.04 -7.87 -2.96
CA GLY A 56 -5.26 -9.11 -2.92
C GLY A 56 -4.64 -9.44 -4.27
N PHE A 57 -3.65 -10.33 -4.27
CA PHE A 57 -2.90 -10.72 -5.48
C PHE A 57 -2.61 -12.22 -5.50
N LEU A 58 -2.87 -12.82 -6.66
CA LEU A 58 -2.43 -14.16 -6.97
C LEU A 58 -0.96 -14.10 -7.44
N TYR A 59 -0.08 -14.82 -6.80
CA TYR A 59 1.36 -14.76 -7.02
C TYR A 59 1.91 -13.32 -6.87
N GLY A 60 2.28 -12.64 -7.89
CA GLY A 60 2.68 -11.21 -7.89
C GLY A 60 3.94 -10.82 -7.10
N LEU A 61 4.55 -11.76 -6.39
CA LEU A 61 5.82 -11.62 -5.68
C LEU A 61 6.94 -12.36 -6.42
N THR A 62 8.21 -11.97 -6.17
CA THR A 62 9.35 -12.78 -6.64
C THR A 62 9.37 -14.15 -5.98
N GLN A 63 10.01 -15.12 -6.61
CA GLN A 63 10.08 -16.50 -6.09
C GLN A 63 10.71 -16.59 -4.70
N ASP A 64 11.66 -15.72 -4.41
CA ASP A 64 12.32 -15.62 -3.10
C ASP A 64 11.58 -14.73 -2.09
N GLY A 65 10.46 -14.11 -2.52
CA GLY A 65 9.68 -13.17 -1.72
C GLY A 65 10.30 -11.79 -1.57
N SER A 66 11.45 -11.49 -2.17
CA SER A 66 12.15 -10.22 -1.99
C SER A 66 11.52 -9.05 -2.77
N GLY A 67 10.84 -9.30 -3.86
CA GLY A 67 10.21 -8.30 -4.73
C GLY A 67 8.68 -8.45 -4.79
N PRO A 68 7.98 -7.42 -5.30
CA PRO A 68 8.47 -6.08 -5.66
C PRO A 68 8.95 -5.28 -4.45
N ALA A 69 9.62 -4.13 -4.71
CA ALA A 69 10.05 -3.24 -3.63
C ALA A 69 8.87 -2.80 -2.76
N ASP A 70 9.11 -2.57 -1.46
CA ASP A 70 8.08 -2.16 -0.52
C ASP A 70 7.41 -0.84 -0.90
N SER A 71 8.13 0.08 -1.53
CA SER A 71 7.59 1.32 -2.10
C SER A 71 6.51 1.11 -3.17
N LEU A 72 6.48 -0.07 -3.80
CA LEU A 72 5.48 -0.46 -4.79
C LEU A 72 4.41 -1.41 -4.24
N LEU A 73 4.67 -2.05 -3.12
CA LEU A 73 3.75 -3.00 -2.50
C LEU A 73 2.92 -2.37 -1.37
N GLN A 74 3.55 -1.63 -0.45
CA GLN A 74 2.87 -1.02 0.70
C GLN A 74 1.73 -0.05 0.33
N PRO A 75 1.86 0.81 -0.73
CA PRO A 75 0.78 1.71 -1.10
C PRO A 75 -0.52 1.02 -1.52
N LEU A 76 -0.46 -0.27 -1.87
CA LEU A 76 -1.63 -1.06 -2.25
C LEU A 76 -2.40 -1.60 -1.05
N GLN A 77 -1.81 -1.60 0.16
CA GLN A 77 -2.39 -2.13 1.40
C GLN A 77 -2.98 -3.53 1.21
N ALA A 78 -2.24 -4.38 0.49
CA ALA A 78 -2.69 -5.72 0.15
C ALA A 78 -2.77 -6.61 1.40
N ASP A 79 -3.92 -7.28 1.55
CA ASP A 79 -4.24 -8.12 2.72
C ASP A 79 -4.36 -9.61 2.39
N LEU A 80 -4.51 -9.97 1.11
CA LEU A 80 -4.59 -11.34 0.65
C LEU A 80 -3.53 -11.62 -0.43
N PHE A 81 -2.79 -12.70 -0.24
CA PHE A 81 -1.93 -13.29 -1.27
C PHE A 81 -2.25 -14.76 -1.43
N ARG A 82 -2.14 -15.28 -2.65
CA ARG A 82 -2.33 -16.69 -2.97
C ARG A 82 -1.18 -17.19 -3.84
N GLY A 83 -0.69 -18.40 -3.58
CA GLY A 83 0.32 -19.02 -4.43
C GLY A 83 0.83 -20.34 -3.90
N GLY A 84 1.47 -21.10 -4.79
CA GLY A 84 2.14 -22.37 -4.50
C GLY A 84 3.66 -22.27 -4.56
N GLY A 85 4.22 -21.05 -4.53
CA GLY A 85 5.66 -20.82 -4.64
C GLY A 85 6.16 -20.80 -6.08
N ALA A 86 7.41 -21.23 -6.30
CA ALA A 86 8.02 -21.20 -7.62
C ALA A 86 7.32 -22.15 -8.60
N ARG A 87 6.86 -21.60 -9.74
CA ARG A 87 6.32 -22.39 -10.86
C ARG A 87 7.45 -22.76 -11.80
N ILE A 88 8.11 -23.87 -11.51
CA ILE A 88 9.25 -24.38 -12.29
C ILE A 88 8.81 -25.50 -13.22
N ALA A 89 9.51 -25.66 -14.35
CA ALA A 89 9.25 -26.75 -15.27
C ALA A 89 9.39 -28.11 -14.56
N GLY A 90 8.41 -29.00 -14.75
CA GLY A 90 8.31 -30.25 -14.02
C GLY A 90 7.75 -30.06 -12.60
N GLY A 91 7.19 -31.10 -12.04
CA GLY A 91 6.30 -31.00 -10.91
C GLY A 91 6.89 -30.67 -9.55
N GLY A 92 5.98 -30.64 -8.58
CA GLY A 92 6.24 -30.54 -7.15
C GLY A 92 6.53 -31.90 -6.53
N TRP A 93 5.53 -32.46 -5.82
CA TRP A 93 5.63 -33.77 -5.16
C TRP A 93 5.65 -34.95 -6.17
N ILE A 94 4.80 -34.91 -7.20
CA ILE A 94 4.65 -35.97 -8.23
C ILE A 94 4.82 -35.38 -9.64
N GLY A 95 5.51 -34.36 -9.85
CA GLY A 95 5.62 -33.81 -11.16
C GLY A 95 6.64 -34.49 -12.06
N ASP A 96 6.54 -34.24 -13.37
CA ASP A 96 7.48 -34.74 -14.35
C ASP A 96 8.90 -34.21 -14.08
N GLY A 97 9.87 -35.13 -13.95
CA GLY A 97 11.24 -34.80 -13.67
C GLY A 97 11.57 -34.49 -12.21
N TYR A 98 10.60 -34.50 -11.30
CA TYR A 98 10.82 -34.32 -9.87
C TYR A 98 10.51 -35.60 -9.08
N THR A 99 11.39 -35.90 -8.14
CA THR A 99 11.09 -36.82 -7.05
C THR A 99 10.68 -36.02 -5.82
N ALA A 100 9.97 -36.65 -4.87
CA ALA A 100 9.73 -36.03 -3.58
C ALA A 100 11.07 -35.55 -3.00
N GLY A 101 11.24 -34.25 -2.82
CA GLY A 101 12.45 -33.65 -2.32
C GLY A 101 13.13 -32.64 -3.21
N ALA A 102 13.16 -32.80 -4.52
CA ALA A 102 13.82 -31.82 -5.43
C ALA A 102 12.88 -30.66 -5.76
N GLY A 103 11.88 -30.89 -6.60
CA GLY A 103 10.96 -29.83 -7.05
C GLY A 103 10.07 -29.32 -5.93
N TYR A 104 9.58 -30.21 -5.08
CA TYR A 104 8.80 -29.84 -3.89
C TYR A 104 9.57 -28.85 -2.99
N ARG A 105 10.87 -29.10 -2.72
CA ARG A 105 11.67 -28.21 -1.87
C ARG A 105 11.85 -26.82 -2.45
N VAL A 106 12.02 -26.69 -3.76
CA VAL A 106 12.09 -25.39 -4.41
C VAL A 106 10.76 -24.65 -4.26
N ARG A 107 9.64 -25.32 -4.50
CA ARG A 107 8.29 -24.73 -4.41
C ARG A 107 7.94 -24.32 -2.99
N ILE A 108 8.06 -25.21 -2.01
CA ILE A 108 7.69 -24.91 -0.61
C ILE A 108 8.56 -23.80 -0.03
N ASN A 109 9.87 -23.81 -0.28
CA ASN A 109 10.75 -22.75 0.21
C ASN A 109 10.37 -21.38 -0.37
N SER A 110 10.04 -21.32 -1.66
CA SER A 110 9.54 -20.12 -2.30
C SER A 110 8.21 -19.65 -1.66
N ALA A 111 7.23 -20.55 -1.53
CA ALA A 111 5.95 -20.22 -0.94
C ALA A 111 6.08 -19.70 0.51
N LEU A 112 6.92 -20.33 1.32
CA LEU A 112 7.14 -19.91 2.71
C LEU A 112 7.89 -18.57 2.81
N SER A 113 8.82 -18.28 1.87
CA SER A 113 9.47 -16.96 1.79
C SER A 113 8.47 -15.87 1.44
N GLN A 114 7.62 -16.09 0.44
CA GLN A 114 6.54 -15.17 0.06
C GLN A 114 5.55 -14.97 1.22
N ALA A 115 5.07 -16.06 1.81
CA ALA A 115 4.15 -16.02 2.93
C ALA A 115 4.75 -15.28 4.14
N LYS A 116 6.01 -15.54 4.48
CA LYS A 116 6.70 -14.85 5.57
C LYS A 116 6.69 -13.35 5.37
N ARG A 117 7.00 -12.87 4.15
CA ARG A 117 7.02 -11.44 3.84
C ARG A 117 5.67 -10.79 4.08
N VAL A 118 4.59 -11.38 3.54
CA VAL A 118 3.27 -10.73 3.53
C VAL A 118 2.44 -10.99 4.79
N THR A 119 2.75 -12.02 5.59
CA THR A 119 2.02 -12.31 6.85
C THR A 119 2.68 -11.71 8.09
N THR A 120 3.80 -11.03 7.94
CA THR A 120 4.48 -10.30 9.02
C THR A 120 4.36 -8.79 8.81
N ALA A 121 4.66 -8.02 9.89
CA ALA A 121 4.69 -6.56 9.78
C ALA A 121 5.66 -6.11 8.66
N PRO A 122 5.34 -5.05 7.90
CA PRO A 122 4.21 -4.14 8.08
C PRO A 122 2.90 -4.61 7.44
N TYR A 123 2.92 -5.69 6.64
CA TYR A 123 1.75 -6.12 5.86
C TYR A 123 0.67 -6.78 6.72
N ASN A 124 1.04 -7.77 7.55
CA ASN A 124 0.14 -8.56 8.38
C ASN A 124 -1.04 -9.19 7.63
N GLY A 125 -0.84 -9.46 6.35
CA GLY A 125 -1.86 -10.03 5.46
C GLY A 125 -2.04 -11.53 5.65
N THR A 126 -2.89 -12.12 4.82
CA THR A 126 -3.19 -13.55 4.76
C THR A 126 -2.51 -14.17 3.54
N TYR A 127 -1.98 -15.37 3.67
CA TYR A 127 -1.43 -16.14 2.55
C TYR A 127 -2.23 -17.43 2.36
N HIS A 128 -2.92 -17.56 1.22
CA HIS A 128 -3.53 -18.81 0.79
C HIS A 128 -2.47 -19.68 0.11
N LEU A 129 -2.00 -20.70 0.81
CA LEU A 129 -1.03 -21.65 0.28
C LEU A 129 -1.74 -22.62 -0.65
N LEU A 130 -1.44 -22.54 -1.94
CA LEU A 130 -2.03 -23.39 -2.97
C LEU A 130 -1.35 -24.77 -2.94
N VAL A 131 -2.04 -25.72 -2.34
CA VAL A 131 -1.47 -27.05 -2.04
C VAL A 131 -1.27 -27.88 -3.30
N SER A 132 -2.20 -27.78 -4.28
CA SER A 132 -2.09 -28.49 -5.55
C SER A 132 -0.83 -28.14 -6.34
N ASP A 133 -0.37 -26.88 -6.28
CA ASP A 133 0.85 -26.46 -6.97
C ASP A 133 2.10 -27.11 -6.37
N LEU A 134 2.10 -27.30 -5.04
CA LEU A 134 3.17 -28.02 -4.35
C LEU A 134 3.17 -29.52 -4.69
N TYR A 135 1.99 -30.06 -4.98
CA TYR A 135 1.83 -31.43 -5.49
C TYR A 135 2.33 -31.56 -6.94
N GLY A 136 2.29 -30.44 -7.69
CA GLY A 136 2.72 -30.36 -9.08
C GLY A 136 1.59 -30.34 -10.10
N ALA A 137 0.36 -30.09 -9.66
CA ALA A 137 -0.84 -29.97 -10.52
C ALA A 137 -1.16 -28.50 -10.81
N ASP A 138 -0.16 -27.72 -11.19
CA ASP A 138 -0.23 -26.28 -11.46
C ASP A 138 -0.43 -25.93 -12.95
N THR A 139 -0.44 -26.93 -13.81
CA THR A 139 -0.67 -26.81 -15.26
C THR A 139 -1.34 -28.05 -15.80
N THR A 140 -1.67 -28.08 -17.08
CA THR A 140 -2.16 -29.30 -17.75
C THR A 140 -1.18 -30.46 -17.58
N GLN A 141 -1.63 -31.52 -16.94
CA GLN A 141 -0.83 -32.68 -16.64
C GLN A 141 -0.91 -33.75 -17.75
N PRO A 142 0.15 -34.57 -17.94
CA PRO A 142 0.08 -35.76 -18.77
C PRO A 142 -1.06 -36.71 -18.36
N THR A 143 -1.61 -37.46 -19.31
CA THR A 143 -2.74 -38.37 -19.05
C THR A 143 -2.44 -39.50 -18.08
N ASN A 144 -1.16 -39.80 -17.85
CA ASN A 144 -0.67 -40.82 -16.91
C ASN A 144 -0.28 -40.23 -15.53
N THR A 145 -0.58 -38.97 -15.29
CA THR A 145 -0.31 -38.34 -13.98
C THR A 145 -1.08 -39.06 -12.87
N VAL A 146 -0.38 -39.33 -11.77
CA VAL A 146 -0.96 -39.88 -10.56
C VAL A 146 -1.60 -38.76 -9.74
N TYR A 147 -2.92 -38.78 -9.69
CA TYR A 147 -3.68 -37.86 -8.84
C TYR A 147 -3.86 -38.40 -7.42
N PRO A 148 -4.13 -37.53 -6.44
CA PRO A 148 -4.50 -37.99 -5.10
C PRO A 148 -5.64 -39.01 -5.12
N CYS A 149 -5.50 -40.06 -4.32
CA CYS A 149 -6.49 -41.13 -4.15
C CYS A 149 -6.82 -41.94 -5.43
N ASP A 150 -5.95 -41.97 -6.44
CA ASP A 150 -6.10 -42.86 -7.57
C ASP A 150 -6.26 -44.33 -7.10
N ASN A 151 -7.22 -45.06 -7.68
CA ASN A 151 -7.58 -46.43 -7.31
C ASN A 151 -7.97 -46.60 -5.81
N GLY A 152 -8.46 -45.54 -5.18
CA GLY A 152 -8.86 -45.53 -3.77
C GLY A 152 -7.68 -45.50 -2.78
N ASN A 153 -6.46 -45.29 -3.23
CA ASN A 153 -5.25 -45.23 -2.38
C ASN A 153 -4.80 -43.76 -2.18
N CYS A 154 -5.02 -43.23 -0.99
CA CYS A 154 -4.61 -41.88 -0.60
C CYS A 154 -3.27 -41.79 0.12
N ALA A 155 -2.50 -42.88 0.23
CA ALA A 155 -1.31 -42.90 1.08
C ALA A 155 -0.25 -41.87 0.68
N ASN A 156 -0.02 -41.68 -0.63
CA ASN A 156 0.91 -40.65 -1.11
C ASN A 156 0.41 -39.22 -0.84
N TRP A 157 -0.90 -39.02 -0.94
CA TRP A 157 -1.53 -37.74 -0.66
C TRP A 157 -1.44 -37.39 0.83
N THR A 158 -1.72 -38.37 1.71
CA THR A 158 -1.54 -38.19 3.16
C THR A 158 -0.09 -37.85 3.50
N ALA A 159 0.89 -38.60 2.96
CA ALA A 159 2.30 -38.33 3.19
C ALA A 159 2.74 -36.95 2.68
N PHE A 160 2.17 -36.52 1.55
CA PHE A 160 2.40 -35.16 1.02
C PHE A 160 1.84 -34.09 1.96
N ILE A 161 0.62 -34.23 2.43
CA ILE A 161 -0.01 -33.30 3.39
C ILE A 161 0.80 -33.26 4.69
N ASP A 162 1.24 -34.40 5.22
CA ASP A 162 2.11 -34.46 6.40
C ASP A 162 3.38 -33.62 6.20
N GLN A 163 4.00 -33.73 5.04
CA GLN A 163 5.23 -32.98 4.74
C GLN A 163 4.97 -31.48 4.61
N VAL A 164 3.91 -31.08 3.90
CA VAL A 164 3.54 -29.65 3.76
C VAL A 164 3.28 -29.03 5.12
N VAL A 165 2.49 -29.68 5.96
CA VAL A 165 2.17 -29.19 7.30
C VAL A 165 3.43 -29.10 8.17
N ALA A 166 4.30 -30.11 8.13
CA ALA A 166 5.56 -30.11 8.87
C ALA A 166 6.47 -28.95 8.45
N ASP A 167 6.60 -28.68 7.15
CA ASP A 167 7.41 -27.58 6.64
C ASP A 167 6.84 -26.21 7.00
N VAL A 168 5.51 -26.04 6.93
CA VAL A 168 4.84 -24.82 7.39
C VAL A 168 5.08 -24.60 8.88
N GLN A 169 4.89 -25.62 9.72
CA GLN A 169 5.13 -25.51 11.16
C GLN A 169 6.59 -25.19 11.48
N ALA A 170 7.54 -25.85 10.80
CA ALA A 170 8.96 -25.59 10.98
C ALA A 170 9.38 -24.17 10.60
N SER A 171 8.70 -23.56 9.63
CA SER A 171 8.96 -22.19 9.20
C SER A 171 8.45 -21.11 10.16
N GLY A 172 7.50 -21.46 11.03
CA GLY A 172 6.78 -20.52 11.90
C GLY A 172 5.84 -19.57 11.18
N VAL A 173 5.62 -19.73 9.87
CA VAL A 173 4.73 -18.87 9.05
C VAL A 173 3.29 -19.35 9.19
N ARG A 174 2.35 -18.43 9.23
CA ARG A 174 0.91 -18.74 9.23
C ARG A 174 0.39 -18.73 7.79
N VAL A 175 -0.32 -19.76 7.38
CA VAL A 175 -0.98 -19.86 6.08
C VAL A 175 -2.41 -20.39 6.24
N SER A 176 -3.25 -20.11 5.24
CA SER A 176 -4.51 -20.83 5.01
C SER A 176 -4.28 -21.84 3.89
N TYR A 177 -4.71 -23.09 4.06
CA TYR A 177 -4.46 -24.15 3.09
C TYR A 177 -5.56 -24.17 2.05
N ASP A 178 -5.25 -23.73 0.81
CA ASP A 178 -6.12 -23.84 -0.37
C ASP A 178 -5.85 -25.17 -1.06
N ILE A 179 -6.76 -26.13 -0.86
CA ILE A 179 -6.45 -27.55 -1.08
C ILE A 179 -6.21 -27.88 -2.54
N TRP A 180 -7.05 -27.37 -3.46
CA TRP A 180 -6.92 -27.71 -4.87
C TRP A 180 -7.34 -26.57 -5.78
N ASN A 181 -6.60 -26.37 -6.88
CA ASN A 181 -6.89 -25.36 -7.89
C ASN A 181 -7.88 -25.93 -8.91
N GLU A 182 -9.00 -25.24 -9.15
CA GLU A 182 -9.92 -25.46 -10.27
C GLU A 182 -10.24 -26.93 -10.54
N PRO A 183 -10.81 -27.65 -9.57
CA PRO A 183 -11.11 -29.09 -9.73
C PRO A 183 -12.18 -29.39 -10.80
N ASP A 184 -12.81 -28.37 -11.34
CA ASP A 184 -13.73 -28.40 -12.47
C ASP A 184 -13.00 -28.26 -13.82
N GLY A 185 -11.73 -27.82 -13.83
CA GLY A 185 -10.89 -27.67 -15.00
C GLY A 185 -10.03 -28.92 -15.28
N THR A 186 -10.12 -29.49 -16.48
CA THR A 186 -9.32 -30.66 -16.88
C THR A 186 -7.81 -30.37 -16.95
N GLY A 187 -7.40 -29.10 -16.94
CA GLY A 187 -6.02 -28.68 -16.82
C GLY A 187 -5.40 -29.05 -15.49
N PHE A 188 -6.18 -28.99 -14.41
CA PHE A 188 -5.70 -29.20 -13.04
C PHE A 188 -6.21 -30.50 -12.41
N TRP A 189 -7.42 -30.98 -12.80
CA TRP A 189 -8.03 -32.18 -12.24
C TRP A 189 -8.71 -33.02 -13.34
N GLN A 190 -8.20 -34.23 -13.60
CA GLN A 190 -8.70 -35.10 -14.68
C GLN A 190 -9.57 -36.25 -14.16
N ARG A 191 -10.12 -36.14 -12.97
CA ARG A 191 -10.94 -37.20 -12.33
C ARG A 191 -12.41 -36.81 -12.17
N GLY A 192 -12.81 -35.67 -12.77
CA GLY A 192 -14.17 -35.13 -12.76
C GLY A 192 -14.49 -34.26 -11.54
N VAL A 193 -15.17 -33.15 -11.80
CA VAL A 193 -15.65 -32.24 -10.76
C VAL A 193 -16.63 -32.99 -9.83
N ASN A 194 -16.49 -32.76 -8.54
CA ASN A 194 -17.36 -33.38 -7.51
C ASN A 194 -17.50 -34.91 -7.62
N SER A 195 -16.50 -35.58 -8.16
CA SER A 195 -16.46 -37.04 -8.22
C SER A 195 -16.20 -37.65 -6.84
N ALA A 196 -16.47 -38.92 -6.66
CA ALA A 196 -16.17 -39.63 -5.42
C ALA A 196 -14.67 -39.54 -5.07
N GLN A 197 -13.78 -39.58 -6.06
CA GLN A 197 -12.36 -39.45 -5.84
C GLN A 197 -11.99 -38.00 -5.42
N TYR A 198 -12.65 -36.97 -5.96
CA TYR A 198 -12.44 -35.60 -5.53
C TYR A 198 -12.80 -35.41 -4.05
N TYR A 199 -13.97 -35.91 -3.64
CA TYR A 199 -14.35 -35.84 -2.22
C TYR A 199 -13.40 -36.65 -1.34
N GLN A 200 -12.94 -37.83 -1.77
CA GLN A 200 -11.96 -38.62 -1.02
C GLN A 200 -10.63 -37.86 -0.86
N MET A 201 -10.14 -37.18 -1.90
CA MET A 201 -8.96 -36.32 -1.86
C MET A 201 -9.17 -35.16 -0.90
N TRP A 202 -10.29 -34.43 -1.01
CA TRP A 202 -10.64 -33.31 -0.16
C TRP A 202 -10.71 -33.73 1.31
N ASP A 203 -11.49 -34.74 1.60
CA ASP A 203 -11.68 -35.26 2.97
C ASP A 203 -10.39 -35.71 3.61
N THR A 204 -9.53 -36.40 2.86
CA THR A 204 -8.21 -36.82 3.33
C THR A 204 -7.38 -35.61 3.72
N ALA A 205 -7.28 -34.60 2.87
CA ALA A 205 -6.51 -33.39 3.17
C ALA A 205 -7.06 -32.64 4.39
N VAL A 206 -8.37 -32.36 4.42
CA VAL A 206 -9.00 -31.61 5.51
C VAL A 206 -8.81 -32.31 6.87
N ARG A 207 -9.08 -33.62 6.92
CA ARG A 207 -8.95 -34.39 8.16
C ARG A 207 -7.51 -34.48 8.61
N GLU A 208 -6.57 -34.67 7.69
CA GLU A 208 -5.15 -34.79 8.02
C GLU A 208 -4.56 -33.46 8.48
N ILE A 209 -4.84 -32.35 7.77
CA ILE A 209 -4.39 -31.02 8.20
C ILE A 209 -4.95 -30.69 9.58
N ARG A 210 -6.25 -30.94 9.83
CA ARG A 210 -6.86 -30.66 11.14
C ARG A 210 -6.38 -31.60 12.25
N ARG A 211 -5.98 -32.81 11.92
CA ARG A 211 -5.34 -33.73 12.87
C ARG A 211 -4.01 -33.19 13.35
N LEU A 212 -3.21 -32.61 12.43
CA LEU A 212 -1.87 -32.07 12.71
C LEU A 212 -1.94 -30.65 13.29
N VAL A 213 -2.87 -29.83 12.82
CA VAL A 213 -3.07 -28.42 13.22
C VAL A 213 -4.57 -28.17 13.40
N PRO A 214 -5.14 -28.43 14.61
CA PRO A 214 -6.59 -28.27 14.84
C PRO A 214 -7.16 -26.90 14.51
N SER A 215 -6.34 -25.85 14.55
CA SER A 215 -6.72 -24.44 14.24
C SER A 215 -6.48 -24.04 12.79
N ALA A 216 -6.07 -24.98 11.92
CA ALA A 216 -5.77 -24.67 10.52
C ALA A 216 -6.95 -24.07 9.79
N GLN A 217 -6.70 -23.05 8.98
CA GLN A 217 -7.68 -22.47 8.07
C GLN A 217 -7.64 -23.24 6.75
N ILE A 218 -8.78 -23.76 6.34
CA ILE A 218 -8.96 -24.52 5.09
C ILE A 218 -9.77 -23.68 4.12
N VAL A 219 -9.30 -23.57 2.89
CA VAL A 219 -9.90 -22.79 1.80
C VAL A 219 -10.35 -23.75 0.69
N GLY A 220 -11.49 -23.49 0.11
CA GLY A 220 -11.99 -24.25 -1.05
C GLY A 220 -13.50 -24.09 -1.27
N PRO A 221 -14.03 -24.68 -2.35
CA PRO A 221 -13.44 -25.66 -3.28
C PRO A 221 -12.50 -25.08 -4.34
N SER A 222 -12.44 -23.75 -4.50
CA SER A 222 -11.62 -23.03 -5.49
C SER A 222 -11.91 -23.44 -6.93
N TYR A 223 -13.21 -23.49 -7.29
CA TYR A 223 -13.66 -23.70 -8.66
C TYR A 223 -13.19 -22.57 -9.58
N SER A 224 -12.97 -22.86 -10.86
CA SER A 224 -12.54 -21.89 -11.87
C SER A 224 -13.55 -20.75 -12.11
N GLY A 225 -14.78 -20.92 -11.67
CA GLY A 225 -15.82 -19.90 -11.71
C GLY A 225 -16.96 -20.23 -10.76
N TYR A 226 -17.78 -19.23 -10.45
CA TYR A 226 -18.98 -19.47 -9.67
C TYR A 226 -19.95 -20.39 -10.42
N ASN A 227 -20.37 -21.48 -9.78
CA ASN A 227 -21.36 -22.40 -10.33
C ASN A 227 -22.29 -22.90 -9.23
N HIS A 228 -23.55 -22.47 -9.30
CA HIS A 228 -24.58 -22.79 -8.33
C HIS A 228 -24.69 -24.32 -8.08
N SER A 229 -24.85 -25.12 -9.14
CA SER A 229 -25.10 -26.55 -8.98
C SER A 229 -23.92 -27.35 -8.44
N TRP A 230 -22.71 -26.97 -8.81
CA TRP A 230 -21.51 -27.61 -8.26
C TRP A 230 -21.31 -27.24 -6.79
N LEU A 231 -21.50 -25.95 -6.45
CA LEU A 231 -21.38 -25.49 -5.08
C LEU A 231 -22.45 -26.08 -4.17
N ASP A 232 -23.71 -26.16 -4.63
CA ASP A 232 -24.81 -26.77 -3.90
C ASP A 232 -24.49 -28.25 -3.54
N SER A 233 -24.10 -29.05 -4.54
CA SER A 233 -23.69 -30.43 -4.34
C SER A 233 -22.51 -30.57 -3.41
N TRP A 234 -21.52 -29.70 -3.55
CA TRP A 234 -20.30 -29.75 -2.75
C TRP A 234 -20.54 -29.38 -1.28
N LEU A 235 -21.34 -28.38 -1.01
CA LEU A 235 -21.74 -27.99 0.34
C LEU A 235 -22.49 -29.08 1.05
N GLY A 236 -23.45 -29.73 0.33
CA GLY A 236 -24.19 -30.85 0.86
C GLY A 236 -23.31 -32.04 1.25
N GLN A 237 -22.39 -32.44 0.38
CA GLN A 237 -21.48 -33.54 0.64
C GLN A 237 -20.47 -33.24 1.75
N THR A 238 -19.78 -32.15 1.67
CA THR A 238 -18.75 -31.79 2.68
C THR A 238 -19.33 -31.53 4.06
N LYS A 239 -20.60 -31.06 4.13
CA LYS A 239 -21.33 -30.99 5.39
C LYS A 239 -21.60 -32.40 5.96
N ALA A 240 -22.06 -33.34 5.13
CA ALA A 240 -22.34 -34.72 5.54
C ALA A 240 -21.05 -35.40 6.03
N ASP A 241 -19.90 -35.15 5.39
CA ASP A 241 -18.61 -35.75 5.73
C ASP A 241 -17.90 -35.03 6.91
N GLY A 242 -18.42 -33.87 7.34
CA GLY A 242 -17.81 -33.07 8.41
C GLY A 242 -16.51 -32.38 8.00
N THR A 243 -16.37 -32.06 6.71
CA THR A 243 -15.17 -31.48 6.11
C THR A 243 -15.40 -30.12 5.45
N LEU A 244 -16.41 -29.37 5.90
CA LEU A 244 -16.64 -27.99 5.46
C LEU A 244 -15.35 -27.14 5.62
N PRO A 245 -15.07 -26.21 4.70
CA PRO A 245 -13.92 -25.30 4.81
C PRO A 245 -14.12 -24.27 5.91
N ASN A 246 -13.06 -23.55 6.25
CA ASN A 246 -13.13 -22.33 7.07
C ASN A 246 -13.39 -21.09 6.22
N VAL A 247 -12.99 -21.14 4.94
CA VAL A 247 -13.18 -20.07 3.95
C VAL A 247 -13.76 -20.72 2.67
N LEU A 248 -14.97 -20.31 2.31
CA LEU A 248 -15.59 -20.72 1.05
C LEU A 248 -14.97 -19.90 -0.08
N ASN A 249 -14.49 -20.57 -1.12
CA ASN A 249 -13.76 -19.90 -2.20
C ASN A 249 -14.16 -20.41 -3.58
N TRP A 250 -14.20 -19.48 -4.52
CA TRP A 250 -14.25 -19.73 -5.97
C TRP A 250 -13.42 -18.66 -6.68
N HIS A 251 -13.24 -18.81 -8.00
CA HIS A 251 -12.52 -17.86 -8.82
C HIS A 251 -13.50 -16.94 -9.56
N PHE A 252 -13.34 -16.80 -10.85
CA PHE A 252 -14.07 -15.86 -11.68
C PHE A 252 -15.61 -15.96 -11.55
N GLY A 253 -16.25 -14.84 -11.76
CA GLY A 253 -17.71 -14.71 -11.80
C GLY A 253 -18.10 -13.49 -12.64
N THR A 254 -19.38 -13.34 -12.90
CA THR A 254 -19.90 -12.21 -13.69
C THR A 254 -20.21 -11.00 -12.82
N ASP A 255 -20.69 -11.24 -11.60
CA ASP A 255 -21.00 -10.21 -10.59
C ASP A 255 -20.76 -10.79 -9.19
N PRO A 256 -19.69 -10.42 -8.50
CA PRO A 256 -19.37 -10.97 -7.19
C PRO A 256 -20.45 -10.76 -6.13
N ALA A 257 -21.28 -9.72 -6.27
CA ALA A 257 -22.38 -9.50 -5.33
C ALA A 257 -23.51 -10.51 -5.52
N ALA A 258 -23.85 -10.83 -6.76
CA ALA A 258 -24.87 -11.85 -7.07
C ALA A 258 -24.38 -13.25 -6.66
N ASP A 259 -23.12 -13.58 -6.99
CA ASP A 259 -22.50 -14.87 -6.68
C ASP A 259 -22.44 -15.11 -5.16
N ALA A 260 -22.02 -14.11 -4.38
CA ALA A 260 -21.95 -14.20 -2.93
C ALA A 260 -23.34 -14.30 -2.27
N ALA A 261 -24.35 -13.61 -2.82
CA ALA A 261 -25.72 -13.71 -2.34
C ALA A 261 -26.29 -15.11 -2.56
N ASP A 262 -26.03 -15.70 -3.73
CA ASP A 262 -26.45 -17.07 -4.05
C ASP A 262 -25.72 -18.10 -3.18
N ALA A 263 -24.40 -17.99 -2.99
CA ALA A 263 -23.61 -18.83 -2.09
C ALA A 263 -24.13 -18.77 -0.64
N SER A 264 -24.51 -17.57 -0.17
CA SER A 264 -25.11 -17.39 1.16
C SER A 264 -26.47 -18.12 1.28
N SER A 265 -27.26 -18.07 0.20
CA SER A 265 -28.54 -18.77 0.13
C SER A 265 -28.36 -20.31 0.15
N LEU A 266 -27.36 -20.83 -0.57
CA LEU A 266 -27.01 -22.25 -0.55
C LEU A 266 -26.54 -22.71 0.85
N MET A 267 -25.65 -21.94 1.49
CA MET A 267 -25.25 -22.24 2.88
C MET A 267 -26.48 -22.32 3.81
N SER A 268 -27.37 -21.35 3.70
CA SER A 268 -28.61 -21.33 4.49
C SER A 268 -29.51 -22.54 4.21
N ALA A 269 -29.68 -22.88 2.94
CA ALA A 269 -30.51 -24.04 2.52
C ALA A 269 -29.97 -25.37 3.08
N HIS A 270 -28.65 -25.51 3.16
CA HIS A 270 -28.00 -26.64 3.80
C HIS A 270 -27.94 -26.53 5.33
N GLY A 271 -28.40 -25.44 5.95
CA GLY A 271 -28.26 -25.19 7.39
C GLY A 271 -26.80 -25.14 7.82
N ILE A 272 -25.95 -24.56 6.99
CA ILE A 272 -24.54 -24.28 7.26
C ILE A 272 -24.46 -22.86 7.82
N PRO A 273 -23.81 -22.61 8.98
CA PRO A 273 -23.52 -21.26 9.44
C PRO A 273 -22.76 -20.48 8.38
N ALA A 274 -22.92 -19.14 8.36
CA ALA A 274 -22.19 -18.31 7.42
C ALA A 274 -20.66 -18.53 7.52
N ILE A 275 -20.08 -18.97 6.40
CA ILE A 275 -18.64 -19.14 6.24
C ILE A 275 -18.12 -17.90 5.50
N PRO A 276 -16.99 -17.26 5.92
CA PRO A 276 -16.35 -16.20 5.16
C PRO A 276 -16.09 -16.62 3.72
N MET A 277 -16.34 -15.71 2.76
CA MET A 277 -16.22 -15.99 1.33
C MET A 277 -15.03 -15.23 0.75
N THR A 278 -14.27 -15.87 -0.14
CA THR A 278 -13.21 -15.25 -0.91
C THR A 278 -13.35 -15.55 -2.41
N ILE A 279 -12.80 -14.65 -3.24
CA ILE A 279 -12.62 -14.84 -4.67
C ILE A 279 -11.12 -14.68 -4.94
N ASN A 280 -10.36 -15.76 -4.76
CA ASN A 280 -8.91 -15.66 -4.75
C ASN A 280 -8.25 -15.75 -6.13
N GLU A 281 -9.05 -15.60 -7.19
CA GLU A 281 -8.67 -15.20 -8.55
C GLU A 281 -9.83 -14.42 -9.20
N TYR A 282 -9.66 -13.13 -9.49
CA TYR A 282 -10.65 -12.34 -10.19
C TYR A 282 -10.03 -11.53 -11.34
N LEU A 283 -10.83 -11.11 -12.29
CA LEU A 283 -10.51 -10.49 -13.58
C LEU A 283 -9.84 -11.46 -14.59
N PHE A 284 -10.62 -11.85 -15.61
CA PHE A 284 -10.06 -12.51 -16.79
C PHE A 284 -9.07 -11.60 -17.51
N SER A 285 -8.14 -12.16 -18.29
CA SER A 285 -7.10 -11.39 -18.97
C SER A 285 -7.61 -10.21 -19.80
N GLN A 286 -8.75 -10.38 -20.48
CA GLN A 286 -9.38 -9.30 -21.26
C GLN A 286 -10.07 -8.24 -20.39
N GLN A 287 -10.23 -8.47 -19.10
CA GLN A 287 -10.80 -7.54 -18.14
C GLN A 287 -9.73 -6.74 -17.38
N GLN A 288 -8.47 -7.11 -17.52
CA GLN A 288 -7.36 -6.48 -16.84
C GLN A 288 -7.00 -5.17 -17.51
N ASN A 289 -7.73 -4.13 -17.16
CA ASN A 289 -7.50 -2.73 -17.51
C ASN A 289 -7.97 -1.84 -16.36
N SER A 290 -7.56 -0.57 -16.37
CA SER A 290 -7.85 0.37 -15.28
C SER A 290 -9.36 0.52 -15.01
N ALA A 291 -10.17 0.64 -16.06
CA ALA A 291 -11.62 0.85 -15.94
C ALA A 291 -12.32 -0.37 -15.32
N TYR A 292 -12.02 -1.56 -15.85
CA TYR A 292 -12.67 -2.78 -15.38
C TYR A 292 -12.23 -3.15 -13.97
N SER A 293 -10.95 -2.94 -13.64
CA SER A 293 -10.45 -3.12 -12.27
C SER A 293 -11.21 -2.25 -11.27
N ALA A 294 -11.37 -0.96 -11.56
CA ALA A 294 -12.15 -0.05 -10.71
C ALA A 294 -13.62 -0.45 -10.58
N TRP A 295 -14.24 -0.93 -11.67
CA TRP A 295 -15.62 -1.43 -11.67
C TRP A 295 -15.75 -2.67 -10.76
N PHE A 296 -14.82 -3.62 -10.88
CA PHE A 296 -14.89 -4.86 -10.12
C PHE A 296 -14.66 -4.63 -8.62
N LEU A 297 -13.79 -3.67 -8.27
CA LEU A 297 -13.53 -3.26 -6.88
C LEU A 297 -14.79 -2.68 -6.22
N ASP A 298 -15.63 -1.90 -6.94
CA ASP A 298 -16.95 -1.50 -6.44
C ASP A 298 -17.85 -2.70 -6.18
N ARG A 299 -17.91 -3.67 -7.13
CA ARG A 299 -18.76 -4.85 -6.99
C ARG A 299 -18.33 -5.75 -5.83
N LEU A 300 -17.02 -5.90 -5.59
CA LEU A 300 -16.49 -6.60 -4.43
C LEU A 300 -16.87 -5.90 -3.12
N ALA A 301 -16.79 -4.57 -3.09
CA ALA A 301 -17.09 -3.80 -1.87
C ALA A 301 -18.56 -3.93 -1.40
N VAL A 302 -19.50 -4.31 -2.27
CA VAL A 302 -20.91 -4.52 -1.92
C VAL A 302 -21.30 -6.01 -1.80
N SER A 303 -20.38 -6.91 -2.13
CA SER A 303 -20.69 -8.36 -2.25
C SER A 303 -20.80 -9.10 -0.92
N GLY A 304 -20.14 -8.61 0.13
CA GLY A 304 -19.96 -9.38 1.37
C GLY A 304 -18.80 -10.40 1.29
N VAL A 305 -18.08 -10.46 0.17
CA VAL A 305 -16.81 -11.19 0.06
C VAL A 305 -15.78 -10.52 0.98
N THR A 306 -15.06 -11.32 1.75
CA THR A 306 -14.14 -10.81 2.76
C THR A 306 -12.78 -10.44 2.20
N ALA A 307 -12.31 -11.14 1.15
CA ALA A 307 -11.08 -10.84 0.43
C ALA A 307 -11.10 -11.43 -0.98
N ALA A 308 -10.40 -10.79 -1.92
CA ALA A 308 -10.26 -11.27 -3.28
C ALA A 308 -8.86 -10.96 -3.82
N ALA A 309 -8.33 -11.81 -4.71
CA ALA A 309 -7.01 -11.67 -5.29
C ALA A 309 -7.08 -11.45 -6.80
N HIS A 310 -6.42 -10.40 -7.28
CA HIS A 310 -6.22 -10.13 -8.69
C HIS A 310 -5.51 -11.30 -9.35
N ALA A 311 -6.10 -11.86 -10.42
CA ALA A 311 -5.56 -13.01 -11.12
C ALA A 311 -4.32 -12.66 -11.95
N ILE A 312 -3.49 -13.66 -12.23
CA ILE A 312 -2.35 -13.52 -13.12
C ILE A 312 -2.65 -14.14 -14.49
N TRP A 313 -2.13 -13.51 -15.55
CA TRP A 313 -2.25 -13.96 -16.93
C TRP A 313 -0.95 -13.87 -17.70
N SER A 314 0.13 -13.40 -17.07
CA SER A 314 1.49 -13.43 -17.57
C SER A 314 2.25 -14.65 -17.04
N ASP A 315 3.51 -14.79 -17.41
CA ASP A 315 4.38 -15.82 -16.84
C ASP A 315 4.50 -15.61 -15.32
N CYS A 316 3.94 -16.52 -14.57
CA CYS A 316 3.97 -16.48 -13.13
C CYS A 316 5.39 -16.31 -12.61
N CYS A 317 5.49 -15.52 -11.55
CA CYS A 317 6.68 -15.37 -10.72
C CYS A 317 7.89 -14.77 -11.42
N GLY A 318 7.74 -14.32 -12.65
CA GLY A 318 8.74 -13.50 -13.33
C GLY A 318 8.80 -12.12 -12.71
N ALA A 319 9.98 -11.61 -12.46
CA ALA A 319 10.28 -10.24 -12.07
C ALA A 319 9.50 -9.59 -10.90
N GLY A 320 8.60 -10.29 -10.20
CA GLY A 320 7.84 -9.78 -9.06
C GLY A 320 6.95 -8.58 -9.40
N THR A 321 6.19 -8.70 -10.46
CA THR A 321 5.47 -7.61 -11.11
C THR A 321 4.07 -7.34 -10.58
N LEU A 322 3.61 -7.99 -9.49
CA LEU A 322 2.20 -8.07 -9.11
C LEU A 322 1.31 -8.43 -10.30
N ASP A 323 1.84 -9.26 -11.16
CA ASP A 323 1.25 -9.70 -12.41
C ASP A 323 0.67 -8.59 -13.28
N SER A 324 1.52 -7.99 -14.09
CA SER A 324 1.20 -6.88 -15.01
C SER A 324 0.82 -5.53 -14.37
N LEU A 325 0.70 -5.44 -13.04
CA LEU A 325 0.56 -4.14 -12.39
C LEU A 325 1.85 -3.32 -12.42
N LEU A 326 2.99 -3.99 -12.54
CA LEU A 326 4.31 -3.37 -12.66
C LEU A 326 4.99 -3.83 -13.94
N THR A 327 5.76 -2.95 -14.57
CA THR A 327 6.64 -3.26 -15.70
C THR A 327 8.10 -3.11 -15.30
N GLY A 328 9.01 -3.74 -16.05
CA GLY A 328 10.43 -3.76 -15.71
C GLY A 328 10.76 -4.78 -14.62
N SER A 329 11.99 -4.75 -14.12
CA SER A 329 12.47 -5.67 -13.09
C SER A 329 13.44 -4.98 -12.13
N GLY A 330 13.53 -5.46 -10.89
CA GLY A 330 14.40 -4.88 -9.87
C GLY A 330 14.13 -3.38 -9.67
N SER A 331 15.16 -2.56 -9.68
CA SER A 331 15.06 -1.10 -9.51
C SER A 331 14.43 -0.35 -10.69
N SER A 332 14.22 -1.02 -11.84
CA SER A 332 13.55 -0.41 -13.00
C SER A 332 12.04 -0.66 -13.04
N GLN A 333 11.46 -1.25 -12.00
CA GLN A 333 10.02 -1.46 -11.93
C GLN A 333 9.26 -0.13 -11.91
N GLN A 334 8.22 -0.05 -12.77
CA GLN A 334 7.37 1.14 -12.89
C GLN A 334 5.90 0.74 -12.77
N PRO A 335 5.07 1.53 -12.11
CA PRO A 335 3.64 1.27 -11.99
C PRO A 335 2.92 1.41 -13.32
N SER A 336 1.91 0.54 -13.54
CA SER A 336 0.94 0.68 -14.63
C SER A 336 -0.27 1.52 -14.22
N GLY A 337 -1.18 1.78 -15.14
CA GLY A 337 -2.47 2.40 -14.82
C GLY A 337 -3.27 1.59 -13.81
N GLN A 338 -3.30 0.26 -13.93
CA GLN A 338 -3.99 -0.60 -12.97
C GLN A 338 -3.39 -0.51 -11.57
N TRP A 339 -2.06 -0.43 -11.43
CA TRP A 339 -1.42 -0.21 -10.12
C TRP A 339 -1.98 1.05 -9.44
N TRP A 340 -2.15 2.13 -10.20
CA TRP A 340 -2.72 3.38 -9.68
C TRP A 340 -4.19 3.24 -9.30
N VAL A 341 -4.95 2.35 -9.95
CA VAL A 341 -6.32 2.02 -9.52
C VAL A 341 -6.32 1.37 -8.14
N TYR A 342 -5.45 0.36 -7.92
CA TYR A 342 -5.35 -0.28 -6.61
C TYR A 342 -4.82 0.68 -5.53
N GLN A 343 -3.88 1.54 -5.88
CA GLN A 343 -3.40 2.57 -4.97
C GLN A 343 -4.51 3.58 -4.63
N ALA A 344 -5.30 4.04 -5.62
CA ALA A 344 -6.45 4.90 -5.37
C ALA A 344 -7.51 4.20 -4.50
N TYR A 345 -7.77 2.90 -4.75
CA TYR A 345 -8.67 2.09 -3.93
C TYR A 345 -8.21 1.99 -2.48
N ALA A 346 -6.94 1.76 -2.24
CA ALA A 346 -6.35 1.73 -0.89
C ALA A 346 -6.48 3.09 -0.17
N GLN A 347 -6.61 4.19 -0.92
CA GLN A 347 -6.78 5.55 -0.37
C GLN A 347 -8.25 5.91 -0.07
N LEU A 348 -9.22 5.07 -0.41
CA LEU A 348 -10.63 5.26 -0.06
C LEU A 348 -10.85 4.89 1.41
N THR A 349 -10.72 5.87 2.29
CA THR A 349 -10.77 5.73 3.75
C THR A 349 -11.98 6.43 4.36
N GLY A 350 -12.15 6.34 5.67
CA GLY A 350 -13.31 6.87 6.37
C GLY A 350 -14.51 5.93 6.31
N VAL A 351 -15.65 6.39 5.81
CA VAL A 351 -16.87 5.60 5.65
C VAL A 351 -17.35 5.63 4.19
N ARG A 352 -18.00 4.56 3.75
CA ARG A 352 -18.60 4.52 2.42
C ARG A 352 -19.76 5.52 2.34
N ALA A 353 -19.84 6.25 1.23
CA ALA A 353 -21.04 6.97 0.84
C ALA A 353 -21.95 6.08 -0.01
N ALA A 354 -23.27 6.23 0.14
CA ALA A 354 -24.20 5.54 -0.74
C ALA A 354 -23.97 5.95 -2.19
N SER A 355 -24.02 5.00 -3.12
CA SER A 355 -23.76 5.25 -4.53
C SER A 355 -24.73 4.48 -5.43
N SER A 356 -24.97 4.99 -6.64
CA SER A 356 -25.72 4.28 -7.67
C SER A 356 -24.97 4.23 -8.98
N ASN A 357 -24.92 3.03 -9.55
CA ASN A 357 -24.26 2.69 -10.80
C ASN A 357 -25.23 2.82 -11.98
N SER A 358 -24.73 3.05 -13.18
CA SER A 358 -25.56 3.20 -14.38
C SER A 358 -24.79 2.83 -15.65
N GLY A 359 -25.41 2.09 -16.57
CA GLY A 359 -24.92 1.88 -17.93
C GLY A 359 -23.54 1.24 -18.05
N GLY A 360 -23.14 0.38 -17.10
CA GLY A 360 -21.80 -0.20 -17.05
C GLY A 360 -20.79 0.64 -16.28
N MET A 361 -21.11 1.87 -15.91
CA MET A 361 -20.31 2.69 -14.99
C MET A 361 -20.64 2.33 -13.55
N ALA A 362 -19.60 2.11 -12.74
CA ALA A 362 -19.69 1.94 -11.30
C ALA A 362 -18.94 3.03 -10.58
N VAL A 363 -19.39 3.37 -9.38
CA VAL A 363 -18.77 4.38 -8.53
C VAL A 363 -18.67 3.90 -7.09
N PHE A 364 -17.44 3.72 -6.64
CA PHE A 364 -17.14 3.43 -5.24
C PHE A 364 -16.70 4.73 -4.55
N ALA A 365 -17.46 5.19 -3.57
CA ALA A 365 -17.20 6.47 -2.92
C ALA A 365 -17.07 6.33 -1.40
N THR A 366 -16.20 7.15 -0.83
CA THR A 366 -16.00 7.31 0.61
C THR A 366 -15.96 8.78 0.99
N GLU A 367 -16.33 9.06 2.24
CA GLU A 367 -16.08 10.33 2.90
C GLU A 367 -15.19 10.11 4.12
N ASP A 368 -14.18 10.95 4.26
CA ASP A 368 -13.22 10.91 5.36
C ASP A 368 -13.05 12.32 5.92
N GLN A 369 -13.82 12.61 6.97
CA GLN A 369 -13.77 13.91 7.63
C GLN A 369 -12.40 14.15 8.27
N SER A 370 -11.75 13.11 8.80
CA SER A 370 -10.43 13.23 9.41
C SER A 370 -9.34 13.67 8.42
N ARG A 371 -9.53 13.34 7.13
CA ARG A 371 -8.64 13.74 6.04
C ARG A 371 -9.19 14.92 5.23
N GLY A 372 -10.34 15.48 5.63
CA GLY A 372 -10.95 16.60 4.95
C GLY A 372 -11.29 16.32 3.49
N ARG A 373 -11.70 15.09 3.13
CA ARG A 373 -11.98 14.73 1.73
C ARG A 373 -13.12 13.73 1.58
N ALA A 374 -13.79 13.80 0.44
CA ALA A 374 -14.60 12.71 -0.08
C ALA A 374 -14.05 12.31 -1.45
N THR A 375 -13.96 11.02 -1.72
CA THR A 375 -13.37 10.52 -2.97
C THR A 375 -14.25 9.44 -3.58
N ALA A 376 -14.47 9.54 -4.89
CA ALA A 376 -15.15 8.54 -5.69
C ALA A 376 -14.17 7.96 -6.73
N LEU A 377 -14.07 6.63 -6.80
CA LEU A 377 -13.37 5.87 -7.83
C LEU A 377 -14.40 5.36 -8.84
N LEU A 378 -14.21 5.72 -10.11
CA LEU A 378 -15.11 5.36 -11.21
C LEU A 378 -14.47 4.27 -12.06
N GLY A 379 -15.24 3.22 -12.32
CA GLY A 379 -14.90 2.12 -13.22
C GLY A 379 -15.94 1.88 -14.28
N ASN A 380 -15.58 1.12 -15.31
CA ASN A 380 -16.40 0.88 -16.48
C ASN A 380 -16.17 -0.55 -17.00
N ASN A 381 -17.23 -1.36 -17.09
CA ASN A 381 -17.15 -2.72 -17.62
C ASN A 381 -17.69 -2.86 -19.06
N SER A 382 -18.23 -1.79 -19.64
CA SER A 382 -18.87 -1.79 -20.97
C SER A 382 -18.00 -1.20 -22.08
N GLY A 383 -16.85 -0.61 -21.73
CA GLY A 383 -15.98 0.06 -22.68
C GLY A 383 -16.57 1.38 -23.24
N GLN A 384 -17.63 1.91 -22.61
CA GLN A 384 -18.25 3.17 -23.09
C GLN A 384 -17.31 4.37 -22.93
N THR A 385 -17.48 5.34 -23.83
CA THR A 385 -16.84 6.65 -23.82
C THR A 385 -17.90 7.75 -23.84
N GLY A 386 -17.52 9.00 -23.60
CA GLY A 386 -18.45 10.14 -23.57
C GLY A 386 -18.49 10.77 -22.17
N THR A 387 -19.49 11.61 -21.92
CA THR A 387 -19.60 12.30 -20.63
C THR A 387 -20.30 11.42 -19.61
N THR A 388 -19.62 11.12 -18.51
CA THR A 388 -20.26 10.59 -17.30
C THR A 388 -20.45 11.72 -16.30
N THR A 389 -21.70 12.02 -15.94
CA THR A 389 -22.00 12.99 -14.89
C THR A 389 -22.03 12.30 -13.54
N VAL A 390 -21.14 12.70 -12.65
CA VAL A 390 -21.13 12.27 -11.24
C VAL A 390 -21.93 13.28 -10.42
N THR A 391 -23.15 12.92 -10.04
CA THR A 391 -23.99 13.75 -9.17
C THR A 391 -23.65 13.46 -7.72
N ILE A 392 -23.12 14.44 -6.99
CA ILE A 392 -22.76 14.31 -5.59
C ILE A 392 -23.76 15.10 -4.76
N ASN A 393 -24.52 14.35 -3.97
CA ASN A 393 -25.56 14.84 -3.06
C ASN A 393 -25.04 14.87 -1.62
N GLY A 394 -25.79 15.54 -0.72
CA GLY A 394 -25.53 15.48 0.69
C GLY A 394 -24.46 16.45 1.21
N LEU A 395 -24.00 17.42 0.37
CA LEU A 395 -23.02 18.42 0.81
C LEU A 395 -23.51 19.31 1.97
N SER A 396 -24.83 19.43 2.16
CA SER A 396 -25.39 20.08 3.35
C SER A 396 -25.17 19.27 4.65
N ALA A 397 -24.99 17.96 4.56
CA ALA A 397 -24.69 17.07 5.68
C ALA A 397 -23.18 16.98 5.97
N THR A 398 -22.35 17.41 5.03
CA THR A 398 -20.88 17.41 5.12
C THR A 398 -20.29 18.82 5.00
N PRO A 399 -20.68 19.77 5.90
CA PRO A 399 -20.26 21.17 5.80
C PRO A 399 -18.74 21.33 5.90
N TRP A 400 -18.04 20.38 6.46
CA TRP A 400 -16.57 20.32 6.53
C TRP A 400 -15.89 20.19 5.17
N LEU A 401 -16.61 19.83 4.12
CA LEU A 401 -16.12 19.87 2.72
C LEU A 401 -16.23 21.25 2.08
N LEU A 402 -16.88 22.22 2.75
CA LEU A 402 -17.15 23.51 2.17
C LEU A 402 -16.22 24.59 2.73
N SER A 403 -15.69 25.44 1.87
CA SER A 403 -14.96 26.64 2.25
C SER A 403 -15.58 27.84 1.52
N GLY A 404 -16.04 28.83 2.27
CA GLY A 404 -16.74 29.99 1.69
C GLY A 404 -17.98 29.65 0.87
N GLY A 405 -18.66 28.52 1.18
CA GLY A 405 -19.83 28.05 0.44
C GLY A 405 -19.52 27.30 -0.86
N THR A 406 -18.25 27.03 -1.15
CA THR A 406 -17.79 26.26 -2.31
C THR A 406 -17.10 24.97 -1.86
N VAL A 407 -17.09 23.96 -2.72
CA VAL A 407 -16.28 22.75 -2.60
C VAL A 407 -15.27 22.71 -3.74
N HIS A 408 -14.05 22.36 -3.43
CA HIS A 408 -13.03 22.13 -4.46
C HIS A 408 -13.16 20.72 -5.02
N VAL A 409 -13.12 20.60 -6.32
CA VAL A 409 -13.29 19.34 -7.08
C VAL A 409 -12.06 19.09 -7.92
N THR A 410 -11.40 17.97 -7.67
CA THR A 410 -10.30 17.47 -8.51
C THR A 410 -10.75 16.19 -9.20
N VAL A 411 -10.66 16.13 -10.52
CA VAL A 411 -10.86 14.90 -11.30
C VAL A 411 -9.52 14.46 -11.86
N GLN A 412 -9.16 13.22 -11.58
CA GLN A 412 -7.96 12.60 -12.16
C GLN A 412 -8.36 11.43 -13.06
N ARG A 413 -7.75 11.37 -14.23
CA ARG A 413 -7.79 10.24 -15.14
C ARG A 413 -6.66 9.29 -14.82
N ILE A 414 -6.94 8.01 -14.77
CA ILE A 414 -5.98 6.90 -14.63
C ILE A 414 -5.96 6.13 -15.96
N PRO A 415 -5.13 6.55 -16.94
CA PRO A 415 -5.03 5.86 -18.22
C PRO A 415 -4.61 4.40 -18.03
N ASP A 416 -5.18 3.52 -18.86
CA ASP A 416 -4.74 2.14 -18.92
C ASP A 416 -3.45 2.03 -19.75
N GLN A 417 -2.34 2.29 -19.09
CA GLN A 417 -1.00 2.29 -19.67
C GLN A 417 -0.11 1.33 -18.90
N SER A 418 0.79 0.63 -19.61
CA SER A 418 1.77 -0.27 -19.01
C SER A 418 2.77 0.44 -18.11
N GLN A 419 3.00 1.74 -18.34
CA GLN A 419 3.79 2.62 -17.48
C GLN A 419 3.05 3.93 -17.29
N LEU A 420 2.73 4.27 -16.05
CA LEU A 420 2.07 5.51 -15.69
C LEU A 420 2.78 6.11 -14.47
N VAL A 421 3.45 7.24 -14.67
CA VAL A 421 4.20 7.90 -13.59
C VAL A 421 3.27 8.44 -12.51
N THR A 422 2.14 9.05 -12.93
CA THR A 422 1.10 9.57 -12.03
C THR A 422 -0.22 9.73 -12.79
N PRO A 423 -1.38 9.61 -12.13
CA PRO A 423 -2.67 9.97 -12.69
C PRO A 423 -2.69 11.41 -13.24
N ILE A 424 -3.47 11.65 -14.28
CA ILE A 424 -3.54 12.93 -14.99
C ILE A 424 -4.68 13.75 -14.42
N THR A 425 -4.41 14.92 -13.85
CA THR A 425 -5.46 15.86 -13.43
C THR A 425 -6.13 16.46 -14.67
N VAL A 426 -7.45 16.25 -14.81
CA VAL A 426 -8.26 16.74 -15.94
C VAL A 426 -9.23 17.83 -15.54
N THR A 427 -9.55 17.94 -14.24
CA THR A 427 -10.36 19.03 -13.68
C THR A 427 -9.77 19.39 -12.32
N ASP A 428 -9.64 20.68 -12.05
CA ASP A 428 -9.20 21.23 -10.78
C ASP A 428 -9.89 22.60 -10.59
N THR A 429 -11.03 22.62 -9.86
CA THR A 429 -11.88 23.80 -9.80
C THR A 429 -12.74 23.84 -8.55
N ALA A 430 -13.15 25.04 -8.14
CA ALA A 430 -14.15 25.22 -7.09
C ALA A 430 -15.56 25.21 -7.68
N MET A 431 -16.48 24.50 -7.05
CA MET A 431 -17.89 24.43 -7.43
C MET A 431 -18.79 24.90 -6.27
N THR A 432 -19.86 25.63 -6.61
CA THR A 432 -20.86 26.06 -5.65
C THR A 432 -22.02 25.05 -5.64
N PRO A 433 -22.31 24.38 -4.51
CA PRO A 433 -23.45 23.48 -4.42
C PRO A 433 -24.78 24.21 -4.65
N SER A 434 -25.68 23.59 -5.41
CA SER A 434 -27.07 24.01 -5.54
C SER A 434 -27.97 23.00 -4.83
N ASN A 435 -28.75 23.45 -3.87
CA ASN A 435 -29.59 22.58 -3.01
C ASN A 435 -28.79 21.42 -2.38
N GLY A 436 -27.54 21.65 -1.97
CA GLY A 436 -26.67 20.64 -1.34
C GLY A 436 -26.10 19.61 -2.31
N SER A 437 -26.13 19.88 -3.61
CA SER A 437 -25.65 18.96 -4.64
C SER A 437 -24.73 19.68 -5.65
N ILE A 438 -23.79 18.91 -6.24
CA ILE A 438 -23.02 19.32 -7.42
C ILE A 438 -23.10 18.24 -8.49
N SER A 439 -22.91 18.61 -9.74
CA SER A 439 -22.79 17.71 -10.89
C SER A 439 -21.42 17.89 -11.52
N VAL A 440 -20.59 16.85 -11.44
CA VAL A 440 -19.22 16.85 -11.95
C VAL A 440 -19.19 16.09 -13.29
N PRO A 441 -18.98 16.77 -14.42
CA PRO A 441 -18.82 16.08 -15.69
C PRO A 441 -17.43 15.45 -15.78
N VAL A 442 -17.37 14.15 -16.05
CA VAL A 442 -16.17 13.38 -16.31
C VAL A 442 -16.17 12.96 -17.78
N ASN A 443 -15.26 13.49 -18.56
CA ASN A 443 -15.13 13.10 -19.98
C ASN A 443 -14.32 11.80 -20.07
N VAL A 444 -15.01 10.68 -20.27
CA VAL A 444 -14.40 9.35 -20.46
C VAL A 444 -13.86 9.25 -21.89
N VAL A 445 -12.57 9.47 -22.05
CA VAL A 445 -11.90 9.50 -23.37
C VAL A 445 -11.50 8.12 -23.88
N SER A 446 -11.39 7.14 -22.99
CA SER A 446 -11.14 5.72 -23.32
C SER A 446 -11.97 4.84 -22.40
N GLY A 447 -12.58 3.80 -22.96
CA GLY A 447 -13.37 2.84 -22.21
C GLY A 447 -12.55 1.92 -21.28
N THR A 448 -11.22 2.01 -21.33
CA THR A 448 -10.28 1.27 -20.46
C THR A 448 -9.69 2.12 -19.34
N ASP A 449 -9.98 3.42 -19.30
CA ASP A 449 -9.45 4.34 -18.28
C ASP A 449 -10.36 4.41 -17.05
N ALA A 450 -9.77 4.45 -15.87
CA ALA A 450 -10.47 4.76 -14.64
C ALA A 450 -10.35 6.26 -14.29
N TYR A 451 -11.18 6.71 -13.35
CA TYR A 451 -11.18 8.09 -12.90
C TYR A 451 -11.38 8.17 -11.39
N THR A 452 -10.79 9.19 -10.77
CA THR A 452 -11.16 9.60 -9.42
C THR A 452 -11.78 10.98 -9.44
N VAL A 453 -12.78 11.19 -8.58
CA VAL A 453 -13.37 12.50 -8.29
C VAL A 453 -13.17 12.74 -6.80
N THR A 454 -12.38 13.74 -6.45
CA THR A 454 -12.08 14.09 -5.07
C THR A 454 -12.62 15.46 -4.73
N LEU A 455 -13.30 15.55 -3.58
CA LEU A 455 -13.81 16.79 -3.00
C LEU A 455 -12.99 17.16 -1.77
N SER A 456 -12.68 18.45 -1.63
CA SER A 456 -11.98 19.00 -0.46
C SER A 456 -12.42 20.45 -0.20
N PRO A 457 -12.23 21.00 1.04
CA PRO A 457 -12.71 22.34 1.37
C PRO A 457 -11.88 23.49 0.78
N ASN A 458 -10.60 23.31 0.47
CA ASN A 458 -9.65 24.42 0.33
C ASN A 458 -8.90 24.52 -0.99
N GLY A 459 -9.34 23.90 -2.07
CA GLY A 459 -8.64 24.03 -3.34
C GLY A 459 -7.23 23.42 -3.37
N VAL A 460 -6.83 22.80 -2.29
CA VAL A 460 -5.72 21.88 -2.28
C VAL A 460 -6.33 20.52 -2.54
N ALA A 461 -6.15 20.00 -3.78
CA ALA A 461 -6.27 18.55 -3.93
C ALA A 461 -5.57 17.95 -2.71
N PRO A 462 -6.20 17.02 -1.95
CA PRO A 462 -5.44 16.29 -0.95
C PRO A 462 -4.38 15.56 -1.75
N THR A 463 -3.26 16.19 -1.89
CA THR A 463 -2.02 15.50 -2.24
C THR A 463 -1.96 14.35 -1.24
N PRO A 464 -1.68 13.11 -1.67
CA PRO A 464 -1.16 12.13 -0.72
C PRO A 464 -0.14 12.91 0.09
N PRO A 465 -0.20 12.88 1.44
CA PRO A 465 0.57 13.80 2.26
C PRO A 465 1.95 13.87 1.63
N PRO A 466 2.48 15.05 1.29
CA PRO A 466 3.77 15.10 0.70
C PRO A 466 4.64 14.33 1.67
N VAL A 467 5.20 13.24 1.20
CA VAL A 467 6.28 12.61 1.91
C VAL A 467 7.33 13.69 1.89
N ALA A 468 7.43 14.46 2.96
CA ALA A 468 8.42 15.50 3.06
C ALA A 468 9.74 14.76 3.02
N THR A 469 10.36 14.73 1.86
CA THR A 469 11.67 14.11 1.67
C THR A 469 12.69 15.18 1.94
N THR A 470 13.43 15.02 3.03
CA THR A 470 14.61 15.84 3.31
C THR A 470 15.84 15.06 2.86
N THR A 471 16.51 15.50 1.82
CA THR A 471 17.80 14.93 1.41
C THR A 471 18.91 15.54 2.24
N VAL A 472 19.67 14.70 2.92
CA VAL A 472 20.79 15.06 3.78
C VAL A 472 22.10 14.58 3.15
N ASP A 473 23.02 15.51 2.88
CA ASP A 473 24.35 15.20 2.36
C ASP A 473 25.12 14.29 3.33
N ALA A 474 25.78 13.26 2.83
CA ALA A 474 26.64 12.40 3.64
C ALA A 474 27.79 13.17 4.33
N ASN A 475 28.15 14.35 3.83
CA ASN A 475 29.11 15.24 4.45
C ASN A 475 28.51 16.19 5.53
N SER A 476 27.20 16.12 5.78
CA SER A 476 26.54 16.77 6.93
C SER A 476 26.87 15.98 8.20
N THR A 477 27.99 16.28 8.84
CA THR A 477 28.54 15.47 9.92
C THR A 477 28.28 16.04 11.31
N GLY A 478 28.02 15.17 12.28
CA GLY A 478 27.79 15.51 13.69
C GLY A 478 27.18 14.37 14.49
N ALA A 479 26.64 14.68 15.66
CA ALA A 479 25.96 13.74 16.55
C ALA A 479 24.47 14.07 16.75
N GLY A 480 23.93 15.00 15.97
CA GLY A 480 22.53 15.42 16.04
C GLY A 480 21.66 14.71 15.01
N ILE A 481 20.37 15.05 15.02
CA ILE A 481 19.39 14.62 14.00
C ILE A 481 19.82 15.18 12.63
N ASP A 482 19.58 14.40 11.58
CA ASP A 482 19.95 14.67 10.19
C ASP A 482 21.45 14.90 10.02
N GLN A 483 22.24 14.12 10.76
CA GLN A 483 23.70 14.16 10.69
C GLN A 483 24.31 12.77 10.62
N PHE A 484 25.37 12.65 9.82
CA PHE A 484 26.21 11.47 9.74
C PHE A 484 27.36 11.52 10.75
N SER A 485 27.73 10.38 11.29
CA SER A 485 28.94 10.20 12.08
C SER A 485 29.73 9.00 11.57
N TYR A 486 31.03 9.12 11.50
CA TYR A 486 31.90 8.13 10.87
C TYR A 486 32.93 7.58 11.86
N SER A 487 33.18 6.29 11.87
CA SER A 487 34.31 5.69 12.53
C SER A 487 35.65 6.09 11.82
N SER A 488 36.77 5.72 12.40
CA SER A 488 38.05 5.87 11.70
C SER A 488 38.10 5.11 10.37
N GLY A 489 38.79 5.62 9.38
CA GLY A 489 39.02 4.99 8.08
C GLY A 489 38.11 5.54 6.94
N TRP A 490 37.26 6.52 7.23
CA TRP A 490 36.52 7.25 6.20
C TRP A 490 37.29 8.50 5.74
N GLY A 491 37.21 8.78 4.45
CA GLY A 491 37.71 10.00 3.81
C GLY A 491 36.58 10.77 3.15
N VAL A 492 36.84 12.05 2.83
CA VAL A 492 35.90 12.93 2.10
C VAL A 492 36.41 13.17 0.71
N ALA A 493 35.56 13.06 -0.28
CA ALA A 493 35.79 13.48 -1.65
C ALA A 493 34.91 14.70 -1.98
N ASN A 494 35.46 15.70 -2.66
CA ASN A 494 34.78 16.94 -2.99
C ASN A 494 34.93 17.29 -4.48
N GLY A 495 34.02 18.11 -5.01
CA GLY A 495 34.02 18.56 -6.39
C GLY A 495 33.56 17.52 -7.39
N ILE A 496 32.68 16.59 -6.97
CA ILE A 496 32.17 15.50 -7.78
C ILE A 496 30.82 15.90 -8.36
N SER A 497 30.77 16.23 -9.63
CA SER A 497 29.62 16.87 -10.26
C SER A 497 28.36 15.99 -10.40
N ASP A 498 28.48 14.66 -10.27
CA ASP A 498 27.41 13.68 -10.36
C ASP A 498 26.92 13.16 -8.99
N MET A 499 27.27 13.88 -7.90
CA MET A 499 26.86 13.60 -6.53
C MET A 499 26.09 14.77 -5.90
N TYR A 500 25.29 14.46 -4.89
CA TYR A 500 24.55 15.44 -4.12
C TYR A 500 25.52 16.43 -3.44
N ALA A 501 25.26 17.71 -3.56
CA ALA A 501 26.13 18.78 -3.09
C ALA A 501 27.63 18.69 -3.56
N GLY A 502 27.92 17.78 -4.48
CA GLY A 502 29.27 17.58 -5.04
C GLY A 502 30.25 16.89 -4.09
N THR A 503 29.78 16.13 -3.11
CA THR A 503 30.60 15.50 -2.07
C THR A 503 30.27 14.01 -1.90
N ALA A 504 31.20 13.24 -1.34
CA ALA A 504 30.98 11.88 -0.85
C ALA A 504 31.88 11.56 0.33
N ASN A 505 31.40 10.72 1.24
CA ASN A 505 32.24 10.09 2.26
C ASN A 505 32.51 8.64 1.86
N TRP A 506 33.76 8.23 1.83
CA TRP A 506 34.17 6.94 1.32
C TRP A 506 35.16 6.20 2.23
N THR A 507 35.16 4.88 2.14
CA THR A 507 36.11 4.00 2.84
C THR A 507 36.45 2.75 2.03
N GLN A 508 37.63 2.18 2.27
CA GLN A 508 38.04 0.84 1.82
C GLN A 508 38.40 -0.05 3.01
N THR A 509 38.22 0.45 4.24
CA THR A 509 38.62 -0.24 5.45
C THR A 509 37.48 -1.12 5.94
N ALA A 510 37.70 -2.42 5.93
CA ALA A 510 36.72 -3.39 6.44
C ALA A 510 36.38 -3.12 7.92
N GLY A 511 35.11 -3.18 8.27
CA GLY A 511 34.60 -2.91 9.61
C GLY A 511 34.40 -1.43 9.92
N SER A 512 34.78 -0.48 9.04
CA SER A 512 34.45 0.94 9.24
C SER A 512 32.94 1.15 9.14
N THR A 513 32.40 1.97 10.05
CA THR A 513 30.96 2.26 10.15
C THR A 513 30.66 3.72 9.87
N ALA A 514 29.50 3.96 9.25
CA ALA A 514 28.82 5.25 9.24
C ALA A 514 27.48 5.10 9.96
N GLN A 515 27.13 6.06 10.79
CA GLN A 515 25.82 6.15 11.43
C GLN A 515 25.15 7.45 11.01
N PHE A 516 23.88 7.36 10.64
CA PHE A 516 23.05 8.51 10.32
C PHE A 516 21.87 8.56 11.27
N GLN A 517 21.79 9.59 12.09
CA GLN A 517 20.64 9.83 12.97
C GLN A 517 19.65 10.70 12.24
N PHE A 518 18.39 10.25 12.18
CA PHE A 518 17.34 10.97 11.48
C PHE A 518 16.02 10.93 12.26
N GLN A 519 15.18 11.93 11.99
CA GLN A 519 13.82 11.99 12.49
C GLN A 519 12.87 11.77 11.33
N GLY A 520 12.18 10.61 11.30
CA GLY A 520 11.32 10.28 10.18
C GLY A 520 10.58 8.95 10.39
N SER A 521 9.97 8.47 9.34
CA SER A 521 9.31 7.16 9.31
C SER A 521 9.92 6.22 8.26
N GLN A 522 10.87 6.71 7.47
CA GLN A 522 11.60 5.91 6.50
C GLN A 522 12.88 6.65 6.07
N VAL A 523 13.90 5.91 5.69
CA VAL A 523 15.14 6.47 5.14
C VAL A 523 15.56 5.70 3.90
N ALA A 524 15.95 6.42 2.83
CA ALA A 524 16.60 5.85 1.66
C ALA A 524 18.06 6.30 1.60
N LEU A 525 18.99 5.36 1.43
CA LEU A 525 20.43 5.62 1.36
C LEU A 525 20.87 5.71 -0.10
N HIS A 526 21.54 6.79 -0.44
CA HIS A 526 22.21 6.99 -1.72
C HIS A 526 23.70 6.70 -1.59
N ALA A 527 24.23 5.90 -2.49
CA ALA A 527 25.64 5.57 -2.55
C ALA A 527 26.10 5.37 -3.99
N VAL A 528 27.39 5.39 -4.19
CA VAL A 528 28.00 5.17 -5.50
C VAL A 528 27.91 3.72 -5.87
N ARG A 529 27.39 3.44 -7.07
CA ARG A 529 27.57 2.17 -7.76
C ARG A 529 28.54 2.34 -8.93
N ASP A 530 29.62 1.55 -8.95
CA ASP A 530 30.63 1.61 -9.99
C ASP A 530 31.41 0.30 -10.07
N THR A 531 32.36 0.22 -11.00
CA THR A 531 33.18 -0.97 -11.27
C THR A 531 34.19 -1.30 -10.17
N ASP A 532 34.43 -0.40 -9.22
CA ASP A 532 35.37 -0.56 -8.11
C ASP A 532 34.69 -0.55 -6.72
N GLN A 533 33.35 -0.59 -6.69
CA GLN A 533 32.63 -0.56 -5.44
C GLN A 533 32.55 -1.94 -4.77
N GLY A 534 32.45 -1.92 -3.45
CA GLY A 534 32.42 -3.08 -2.56
C GLY A 534 31.05 -3.49 -2.13
N ILE A 535 31.01 -4.31 -1.08
CA ILE A 535 29.79 -4.79 -0.41
C ILE A 535 29.74 -4.19 0.99
N MET A 536 28.62 -3.55 1.32
CA MET A 536 28.34 -3.07 2.67
C MET A 536 27.18 -3.83 3.30
N THR A 537 27.00 -3.66 4.60
CA THR A 537 25.76 -4.02 5.29
C THR A 537 25.08 -2.79 5.85
N VAL A 538 23.75 -2.78 5.81
CA VAL A 538 22.90 -1.67 6.25
C VAL A 538 21.88 -2.16 7.25
N SER A 539 21.67 -1.44 8.34
CA SER A 539 20.64 -1.73 9.35
C SER A 539 20.07 -0.44 9.94
N VAL A 540 18.84 -0.51 10.47
CA VAL A 540 18.25 0.59 11.26
C VAL A 540 17.92 0.07 12.65
N ASP A 541 18.22 0.88 13.67
CA ASP A 541 17.93 0.64 15.10
C ASP A 541 18.41 -0.73 15.59
N GLY A 542 19.57 -1.17 15.08
CA GLY A 542 20.15 -2.47 15.48
C GLY A 542 19.40 -3.69 14.91
N SER A 543 18.53 -3.52 13.93
CA SER A 543 17.91 -4.63 13.19
C SER A 543 18.96 -5.53 12.51
N ALA A 544 18.54 -6.70 12.04
CA ALA A 544 19.44 -7.60 11.29
C ALA A 544 20.00 -6.88 10.05
N PRO A 545 21.34 -6.84 9.87
CA PRO A 545 21.93 -6.14 8.75
C PRO A 545 21.58 -6.77 7.40
N VAL A 546 21.25 -5.93 6.43
CA VAL A 546 21.01 -6.30 5.04
C VAL A 546 22.29 -6.06 4.23
N THR A 547 22.66 -7.02 3.40
CA THR A 547 23.82 -6.90 2.51
C THR A 547 23.45 -6.13 1.25
N VAL A 548 24.25 -5.12 0.89
CA VAL A 548 24.12 -4.30 -0.31
C VAL A 548 25.40 -4.43 -1.12
N ASP A 549 25.28 -4.83 -2.38
CA ASP A 549 26.38 -4.90 -3.35
C ASP A 549 26.33 -3.66 -4.25
N ASP A 550 27.32 -2.81 -4.12
CA ASP A 550 27.42 -1.53 -4.85
C ASP A 550 28.18 -1.66 -6.19
N TYR A 551 28.54 -2.90 -6.60
CA TYR A 551 29.08 -3.08 -7.93
C TYR A 551 28.07 -2.75 -9.01
N ALA A 552 28.48 -2.01 -10.01
CA ALA A 552 27.77 -1.83 -11.27
C ALA A 552 28.77 -1.71 -12.43
N ALA A 553 28.40 -2.30 -13.59
CA ALA A 553 29.22 -2.18 -14.80
C ALA A 553 29.22 -0.76 -15.39
N THR A 554 28.24 0.04 -15.01
CA THR A 554 28.13 1.47 -15.39
C THR A 554 27.94 2.30 -14.13
N ARG A 555 28.71 3.39 -14.02
CA ARG A 555 28.65 4.29 -12.86
C ARG A 555 27.27 4.91 -12.68
N ASN A 556 26.76 4.82 -11.48
CA ASN A 556 25.63 5.58 -10.96
C ASN A 556 26.06 6.14 -9.60
N ALA A 557 26.32 7.44 -9.55
CA ALA A 557 26.99 8.06 -8.39
C ALA A 557 26.05 8.41 -7.25
N SER A 558 24.75 8.66 -7.53
CA SER A 558 23.76 9.14 -6.57
C SER A 558 22.47 8.33 -6.55
N GLY A 559 22.52 7.08 -6.98
CA GLY A 559 21.35 6.18 -6.97
C GLY A 559 20.99 5.69 -5.56
N ILE A 560 19.69 5.50 -5.29
CA ILE A 560 19.26 4.80 -4.08
C ILE A 560 19.79 3.35 -4.14
N VAL A 561 20.54 2.96 -3.13
CA VAL A 561 21.12 1.61 -3.01
C VAL A 561 20.35 0.77 -1.99
N TRP A 562 19.66 1.41 -1.06
CA TRP A 562 18.87 0.75 -0.02
C TRP A 562 17.79 1.70 0.55
N THR A 563 16.65 1.13 0.95
CA THR A 563 15.57 1.87 1.63
C THR A 563 15.10 1.06 2.84
N SER A 564 14.88 1.72 3.97
CA SER A 564 14.35 1.08 5.16
C SER A 564 12.90 0.63 4.96
N LEU A 565 12.44 -0.31 5.77
CA LEU A 565 11.01 -0.50 6.01
C LEU A 565 10.42 0.81 6.56
N VAL A 566 9.09 0.95 6.49
CA VAL A 566 8.41 2.02 7.22
C VAL A 566 8.57 1.76 8.71
N LEU A 567 9.08 2.76 9.41
CA LEU A 567 9.35 2.79 10.84
C LEU A 567 8.21 3.52 11.56
N ALA A 568 8.11 3.38 12.86
CA ALA A 568 7.31 4.30 13.65
C ALA A 568 7.85 5.72 13.45
N SER A 569 6.99 6.74 13.41
CA SER A 569 7.48 8.13 13.33
C SER A 569 8.32 8.45 14.57
N GLY A 570 9.56 8.85 14.39
CA GLY A 570 10.47 9.09 15.53
C GLY A 570 11.92 9.28 15.13
N ALA A 571 12.79 9.32 16.14
CA ALA A 571 14.23 9.34 15.97
C ALA A 571 14.77 7.91 15.74
N HIS A 572 15.55 7.74 14.70
CA HIS A 572 16.12 6.47 14.27
C HIS A 572 17.59 6.59 13.95
N THR A 573 18.29 5.46 13.92
CA THR A 573 19.71 5.39 13.57
C THR A 573 19.93 4.37 12.45
N LEU A 574 20.27 4.86 11.26
CA LEU A 574 20.79 4.05 10.17
C LEU A 574 22.27 3.73 10.45
N THR A 575 22.67 2.49 10.31
CA THR A 575 24.09 2.06 10.43
C THR A 575 24.50 1.38 9.13
N VAL A 576 25.59 1.87 8.53
CA VAL A 576 26.26 1.29 7.38
C VAL A 576 27.60 0.72 7.83
N THR A 577 27.95 -0.50 7.41
CA THR A 577 29.25 -1.11 7.70
C THR A 577 29.91 -1.61 6.42
N ALA A 578 31.10 -1.14 6.14
CA ALA A 578 31.92 -1.65 5.05
C ALA A 578 32.40 -3.07 5.37
N THR A 579 32.04 -4.07 4.55
CA THR A 579 32.41 -5.47 4.83
C THR A 579 33.85 -5.81 4.45
N GLY A 580 34.47 -5.02 3.55
CA GLY A 580 35.72 -5.33 2.90
C GLY A 580 35.60 -6.38 1.78
N ASN A 581 34.41 -6.95 1.59
CA ASN A 581 34.11 -7.86 0.49
C ASN A 581 33.75 -7.07 -0.78
N ARG A 582 33.78 -7.76 -1.91
CA ARG A 582 33.41 -7.18 -3.20
C ARG A 582 32.75 -8.22 -4.12
N ASN A 583 31.99 -7.72 -5.09
CA ASN A 583 31.51 -8.53 -6.19
C ASN A 583 32.71 -9.15 -6.95
N PRO A 584 32.66 -10.41 -7.42
CA PRO A 584 33.74 -11.00 -8.23
C PRO A 584 34.12 -10.19 -9.46
N SER A 585 33.21 -9.40 -10.01
CA SER A 585 33.44 -8.52 -11.16
C SER A 585 33.99 -7.14 -10.76
N SER A 586 34.02 -6.81 -9.50
CA SER A 586 34.53 -5.52 -9.01
C SER A 586 36.07 -5.48 -8.95
N SER A 587 36.64 -4.34 -9.35
CA SER A 587 38.08 -4.08 -9.26
C SER A 587 38.53 -3.61 -7.87
N GLY A 588 37.58 -3.22 -6.99
CA GLY A 588 37.86 -2.66 -5.65
C GLY A 588 36.83 -3.06 -4.61
N SER A 589 36.97 -2.54 -3.40
CA SER A 589 36.04 -2.72 -2.28
C SER A 589 35.62 -1.38 -1.65
N THR A 590 35.65 -0.32 -2.44
CA THR A 590 35.27 1.02 -1.98
C THR A 590 33.79 1.08 -1.62
N ILE A 591 33.44 1.68 -0.51
CA ILE A 591 32.08 2.11 -0.17
C ILE A 591 32.09 3.63 -0.19
N ALA A 592 31.20 4.26 -0.93
CA ALA A 592 31.10 5.71 -1.04
C ALA A 592 29.65 6.16 -0.88
N LEU A 593 29.35 6.84 0.22
CA LEU A 593 28.03 7.38 0.55
C LEU A 593 27.88 8.79 -0.02
N ASP A 594 26.73 9.04 -0.65
CA ASP A 594 26.38 10.31 -1.27
C ASP A 594 25.43 11.14 -0.37
N SER A 595 24.27 10.58 -0.05
CA SER A 595 23.23 11.26 0.71
C SER A 595 22.25 10.27 1.34
N ALA A 596 21.36 10.77 2.16
CA ALA A 596 20.20 10.01 2.63
C ALA A 596 18.92 10.84 2.48
N ASP A 597 17.87 10.24 1.94
CA ASP A 597 16.54 10.81 1.92
C ASP A 597 15.78 10.37 3.17
N VAL A 598 15.37 11.32 4.00
CA VAL A 598 14.51 11.09 5.15
C VAL A 598 13.07 11.38 4.75
N LEU A 599 12.22 10.34 4.83
CA LEU A 599 10.81 10.44 4.56
C LEU A 599 10.05 10.62 5.88
N GLN A 600 9.28 11.71 5.96
CA GLN A 600 8.38 11.94 7.08
C GLN A 600 6.96 11.62 6.62
N THR A 601 6.38 10.52 7.07
CA THR A 601 4.93 10.38 7.03
C THR A 601 4.37 11.40 8.00
N GLN A 602 3.70 12.44 7.51
CA GLN A 602 2.83 13.21 8.38
C GLN A 602 1.75 12.25 8.88
N SER A 603 1.77 11.97 10.18
CA SER A 603 0.61 11.42 10.86
C SER A 603 -0.54 12.38 10.57
N SER A 604 -1.61 11.89 9.96
CA SER A 604 -2.85 12.63 9.75
C SER A 604 -3.62 12.71 11.06
N GLY A 605 -3.00 13.33 12.08
CA GLY A 605 -3.63 13.58 13.35
C GLY A 605 -4.73 14.62 13.20
N THR A 606 -5.78 14.46 13.96
CA THR A 606 -6.81 15.51 14.11
C THR A 606 -6.15 16.73 14.70
N THR A 607 -6.26 17.89 14.05
CA THR A 607 -5.81 19.16 14.60
C THR A 607 -6.99 19.85 15.29
N VAL A 608 -6.80 20.19 16.54
CA VAL A 608 -7.76 20.97 17.35
C VAL A 608 -7.12 22.30 17.69
N THR A 609 -7.79 23.40 17.35
CA THR A 609 -7.35 24.74 17.75
C THR A 609 -7.86 25.03 19.15
N VAL A 610 -6.98 25.40 20.04
CA VAL A 610 -7.25 25.78 21.43
C VAL A 610 -7.04 27.29 21.58
N ASP A 611 -8.10 28.00 21.98
CA ASP A 611 -8.06 29.44 22.25
C ASP A 611 -7.01 29.75 23.34
N GLY A 612 -6.24 30.81 23.17
CA GLY A 612 -5.33 31.35 24.20
C GLY A 612 -6.05 31.69 25.53
N ASN A 613 -7.36 31.96 25.48
CA ASN A 613 -8.23 32.19 26.64
C ASN A 613 -8.77 30.90 27.28
N ALA A 614 -8.51 29.72 26.73
CA ALA A 614 -8.80 28.44 27.38
C ALA A 614 -7.83 28.21 28.55
N THR A 615 -8.07 28.86 29.67
CA THR A 615 -7.11 28.92 30.79
C THR A 615 -7.37 27.88 31.87
N GLY A 616 -6.27 27.33 32.43
CA GLY A 616 -6.30 26.34 33.49
C GLY A 616 -4.94 25.64 33.68
N SER A 617 -4.95 24.51 34.40
CA SER A 617 -3.78 23.66 34.62
C SER A 617 -3.95 22.25 34.04
N GLY A 618 -5.00 22.02 33.27
CA GLY A 618 -5.28 20.74 32.61
C GLY A 618 -4.64 20.64 31.22
N VAL A 619 -4.93 19.52 30.54
CA VAL A 619 -4.57 19.32 29.14
C VAL A 619 -5.41 20.23 28.26
N ASP A 620 -4.83 20.73 27.16
CA ASP A 620 -5.40 21.72 26.24
C ASP A 620 -5.82 23.02 26.93
N GLN A 621 -4.97 23.49 27.87
CA GLN A 621 -5.17 24.72 28.59
C GLN A 621 -3.89 25.54 28.71
N PHE A 622 -4.07 26.88 28.63
CA PHE A 622 -3.03 27.84 28.88
C PHE A 622 -3.01 28.25 30.36
N SER A 623 -1.85 28.54 30.91
CA SER A 623 -1.67 29.21 32.19
C SER A 623 -0.72 30.39 32.04
N TYR A 624 -1.05 31.50 32.61
CA TYR A 624 -0.32 32.78 32.50
C TYR A 624 0.23 33.22 33.83
N SER A 625 1.47 33.69 33.86
CA SER A 625 2.03 34.35 35.04
C SER A 625 1.40 35.74 35.23
N SER A 626 1.74 36.42 36.33
CA SER A 626 1.35 37.82 36.49
C SER A 626 1.94 38.70 35.35
N GLY A 627 1.20 39.70 34.92
CA GLY A 627 1.60 40.61 33.84
C GLY A 627 0.95 40.35 32.50
N TRP A 628 0.08 39.35 32.40
CA TRP A 628 -0.78 39.11 31.23
C TRP A 628 -2.15 39.71 31.42
N GLY A 629 -2.70 40.28 30.36
CA GLY A 629 -4.07 40.80 30.27
C GLY A 629 -4.85 40.07 29.18
N LEU A 630 -6.18 40.12 29.25
CA LEU A 630 -7.09 39.57 28.23
C LEU A 630 -7.68 40.71 27.41
N ALA A 631 -7.61 40.58 26.10
CA ALA A 631 -8.29 41.41 25.13
C ALA A 631 -9.46 40.62 24.51
N ASN A 632 -10.61 41.29 24.32
CA ASN A 632 -11.84 40.68 23.78
C ASN A 632 -12.41 41.52 22.63
N GLY A 633 -13.21 40.90 21.77
CA GLY A 633 -13.91 41.57 20.67
C GLY A 633 -13.00 41.90 19.48
N ILE A 634 -11.95 41.14 19.28
CA ILE A 634 -10.97 41.34 18.22
C ILE A 634 -11.31 40.43 17.04
N SER A 635 -11.91 41.00 16.03
CA SER A 635 -12.55 40.25 14.93
C SER A 635 -11.57 39.45 14.02
N ASP A 636 -10.27 39.70 14.09
CA ASP A 636 -9.24 39.03 13.31
C ASP A 636 -8.42 38.02 14.13
N MET A 637 -8.93 37.62 15.31
CA MET A 637 -8.36 36.61 16.21
C MET A 637 -9.31 35.43 16.41
N TYR A 638 -8.73 34.29 16.79
CA TYR A 638 -9.51 33.09 17.08
C TYR A 638 -10.45 33.37 18.29
N ASP A 639 -11.71 33.02 18.12
CA ASP A 639 -12.80 33.26 19.07
C ASP A 639 -12.90 34.75 19.55
N GLY A 640 -12.23 35.66 18.83
CA GLY A 640 -12.23 37.09 19.08
C GLY A 640 -11.48 37.52 20.36
N THR A 641 -10.54 36.70 20.87
CA THR A 641 -9.78 36.95 22.08
C THR A 641 -8.29 36.86 21.90
N ALA A 642 -7.49 37.48 22.75
CA ALA A 642 -6.07 37.26 22.90
C ALA A 642 -5.59 37.54 24.31
N ASN A 643 -4.61 36.79 24.76
CA ASN A 643 -3.89 37.11 26.00
C ASN A 643 -2.59 37.85 25.62
N TRP A 644 -2.37 39.01 26.22
CA TRP A 644 -1.28 39.89 25.87
C TRP A 644 -0.45 40.34 27.08
N SER A 645 0.83 40.64 26.85
CA SER A 645 1.74 41.16 27.85
C SER A 645 2.76 42.14 27.23
N GLN A 646 3.24 43.10 28.05
CA GLN A 646 4.38 43.99 27.78
C GLN A 646 5.45 43.83 28.85
N THR A 647 5.30 42.88 29.75
CA THR A 647 6.17 42.74 30.92
C THR A 647 7.27 41.70 30.61
N ALA A 648 8.49 42.13 30.45
CA ALA A 648 9.63 41.27 30.26
C ALA A 648 9.74 40.19 31.36
N GLY A 649 9.97 38.97 30.97
CA GLY A 649 10.02 37.83 31.88
C GLY A 649 8.69 37.19 32.21
N SER A 650 7.53 37.78 31.85
CA SER A 650 6.24 37.11 31.97
C SER A 650 6.18 35.86 31.11
N THR A 651 5.55 34.82 31.62
CA THR A 651 5.47 33.50 30.96
C THR A 651 4.02 33.06 30.71
N ALA A 652 3.82 32.36 29.61
CA ALA A 652 2.65 31.53 29.36
C ALA A 652 3.11 30.07 29.21
N THR A 653 2.29 29.16 29.73
CA THR A 653 2.53 27.72 29.61
C THR A 653 1.30 27.09 29.01
N PHE A 654 1.46 26.31 27.94
CA PHE A 654 0.38 25.56 27.32
C PHE A 654 0.67 24.06 27.49
N THR A 655 -0.21 23.37 28.22
CA THR A 655 -0.17 21.91 28.36
C THR A 655 -1.11 21.31 27.34
N PHE A 656 -0.64 20.35 26.53
CA PHE A 656 -1.42 19.71 25.47
C PHE A 656 -1.14 18.21 25.40
N SER A 657 -2.07 17.45 24.81
CA SER A 657 -1.87 16.04 24.52
C SER A 657 -1.92 15.83 23.01
N GLY A 658 -0.76 15.48 22.42
CA GLY A 658 -0.67 15.37 20.97
C GLY A 658 0.72 14.94 20.51
N THR A 659 0.92 15.04 19.18
CA THR A 659 2.19 14.73 18.49
C THR A 659 2.82 15.98 17.86
N ARG A 660 2.11 17.14 17.89
CA ARG A 660 2.59 18.40 17.36
C ARG A 660 1.80 19.58 17.94
N VAL A 661 2.42 20.72 18.07
CA VAL A 661 1.76 21.98 18.39
C VAL A 661 2.27 23.11 17.48
N ALA A 662 1.35 23.95 16.98
CA ALA A 662 1.65 25.20 16.32
C ALA A 662 1.10 26.37 17.14
N LEU A 663 1.94 27.35 17.48
CA LEU A 663 1.58 28.53 18.24
C LEU A 663 1.13 29.64 17.29
N HIS A 664 -0.04 30.19 17.52
CA HIS A 664 -0.54 31.38 16.86
C HIS A 664 -0.39 32.59 17.76
N ALA A 665 0.22 33.64 17.25
CA ALA A 665 0.38 34.91 17.96
C ALA A 665 0.29 36.07 16.98
N VAL A 666 0.08 37.25 17.52
CA VAL A 666 -0.01 38.47 16.72
C VAL A 666 1.37 38.85 16.17
N ARG A 667 1.43 39.08 14.86
CA ARG A 667 2.52 39.81 14.21
C ARG A 667 2.03 41.19 13.80
N ASP A 668 2.70 42.23 14.27
CA ASP A 668 2.35 43.61 13.95
C ASP A 668 3.58 44.54 14.12
N VAL A 669 3.39 45.83 13.81
CA VAL A 669 4.45 46.86 13.89
C VAL A 669 4.91 47.17 15.32
N ASP A 670 4.18 46.73 16.33
CA ASP A 670 4.44 47.00 17.75
C ASP A 670 4.73 45.74 18.58
N GLN A 671 4.99 44.59 17.91
CA GLN A 671 5.27 43.33 18.61
C GLN A 671 6.76 43.19 18.95
N GLU A 672 7.02 42.46 20.06
CA GLU A 672 8.37 42.12 20.51
C GLU A 672 8.74 40.67 20.16
N MET A 673 9.94 40.26 20.60
CA MET A 673 10.41 38.88 20.47
C MET A 673 9.92 38.03 21.65
N ILE A 674 9.47 36.85 21.36
CA ILE A 674 9.17 35.79 22.35
C ILE A 674 10.24 34.71 22.36
N ALA A 675 10.47 34.08 23.48
CA ALA A 675 11.25 32.86 23.60
C ALA A 675 10.31 31.66 23.83
N VAL A 676 10.42 30.66 23.00
CA VAL A 676 9.56 29.47 23.03
C VAL A 676 10.42 28.26 23.35
N SER A 677 9.99 27.41 24.28
CA SER A 677 10.62 26.12 24.56
C SER A 677 9.57 25.04 24.79
N LEU A 678 9.96 23.78 24.51
CA LEU A 678 9.10 22.62 24.63
C LEU A 678 9.70 21.64 25.65
N ASP A 679 8.87 21.12 26.59
CA ASP A 679 9.26 20.11 27.58
C ASP A 679 10.53 20.44 28.36
N GLY A 680 10.78 21.74 28.62
CA GLY A 680 11.96 22.20 29.31
C GLY A 680 13.25 22.17 28.48
N GLY A 681 13.15 22.00 27.15
CA GLY A 681 14.26 22.10 26.23
C GLY A 681 14.81 23.53 26.06
N ALA A 682 15.76 23.70 25.14
CA ALA A 682 16.36 25.01 24.86
C ALA A 682 15.33 25.99 24.27
N GLU A 683 15.43 27.27 24.64
CA GLU A 683 14.58 28.32 24.10
C GLU A 683 14.95 28.67 22.65
N THR A 684 13.96 28.83 21.82
CA THR A 684 14.05 29.41 20.46
C THR A 684 13.45 30.81 20.49
N VAL A 685 14.16 31.81 20.04
CA VAL A 685 13.67 33.19 19.96
C VAL A 685 12.89 33.36 18.64
N VAL A 686 11.69 33.89 18.72
CA VAL A 686 10.82 34.20 17.59
C VAL A 686 10.60 35.72 17.57
N ASP A 687 10.76 36.35 16.42
CA ASP A 687 10.50 37.76 16.19
C ASP A 687 9.09 37.93 15.64
N ASP A 688 8.20 38.54 16.43
CA ASP A 688 6.79 38.74 16.06
C ASP A 688 6.55 40.11 15.39
N TYR A 689 7.62 40.88 15.11
CA TYR A 689 7.51 42.08 14.30
C TYR A 689 7.05 41.77 12.88
N SER A 690 6.10 42.54 12.37
CA SER A 690 5.70 42.53 10.95
C SER A 690 5.30 43.97 10.55
N PRO A 691 5.68 44.45 9.36
CA PRO A 691 5.21 45.74 8.85
C PRO A 691 3.72 45.70 8.47
N THR A 692 3.10 44.51 8.39
CA THR A 692 1.68 44.28 8.11
C THR A 692 1.11 43.38 9.17
N ARG A 693 -0.01 43.82 9.76
CA ARG A 693 -0.69 43.05 10.79
C ARG A 693 -1.14 41.67 10.30
N ASN A 694 -0.77 40.64 11.02
CA ASN A 694 -1.30 39.30 10.94
C ASN A 694 -1.63 38.84 12.38
N ALA A 695 -2.92 38.87 12.71
CA ALA A 695 -3.37 38.69 14.09
C ALA A 695 -3.38 37.25 14.59
N SER A 696 -3.52 36.27 13.69
CA SER A 696 -3.64 34.84 14.01
C SER A 696 -2.68 33.95 13.21
N GLY A 697 -1.54 34.49 12.80
CA GLY A 697 -0.52 33.74 12.05
C GLY A 697 0.23 32.75 12.93
N VAL A 698 0.62 31.59 12.37
CA VAL A 698 1.55 30.66 13.03
C VAL A 698 2.91 31.35 13.19
N VAL A 699 3.36 31.50 14.41
CA VAL A 699 4.66 32.12 14.75
C VAL A 699 5.74 31.09 15.07
N TRP A 700 5.33 29.91 15.55
CA TRP A 700 6.23 28.81 15.87
C TRP A 700 5.51 27.46 15.76
N THR A 701 6.25 26.43 15.40
CA THR A 701 5.74 25.04 15.31
C THR A 701 6.74 24.08 15.92
N SER A 702 6.26 23.13 16.73
CA SER A 702 7.09 22.07 17.28
C SER A 702 7.59 21.12 16.20
N PRO A 703 8.73 20.43 16.40
CA PRO A 703 9.00 19.17 15.70
C PRO A 703 7.87 18.16 16.01
N THR A 704 7.87 17.02 15.29
CA THR A 704 6.99 15.91 15.63
C THR A 704 7.42 15.31 16.99
N LEU A 705 6.44 15.09 17.86
CA LEU A 705 6.62 14.62 19.24
C LEU A 705 6.14 13.17 19.36
N ALA A 706 6.59 12.47 20.38
CA ALA A 706 5.95 11.23 20.79
C ALA A 706 4.48 11.50 21.20
N SER A 707 3.55 10.59 20.95
CA SER A 707 2.18 10.75 21.43
C SER A 707 2.16 10.81 22.96
N GLY A 708 1.61 11.87 23.52
CA GLY A 708 1.59 12.08 24.97
C GLY A 708 1.28 13.51 25.37
N THR A 709 1.41 13.77 26.68
CA THR A 709 1.24 15.11 27.24
C THR A 709 2.57 15.86 27.16
N HIS A 710 2.52 17.07 26.61
CA HIS A 710 3.66 17.97 26.40
C HIS A 710 3.37 19.35 26.98
N THR A 711 4.41 20.14 27.17
CA THR A 711 4.32 21.47 27.72
C THR A 711 5.10 22.47 26.87
N LEU A 712 4.38 23.41 26.25
CA LEU A 712 4.95 24.55 25.55
C LEU A 712 5.11 25.71 26.51
N HIS A 713 6.31 26.28 26.64
CA HIS A 713 6.60 27.49 27.41
C HIS A 713 6.86 28.66 26.48
N ILE A 714 6.24 29.77 26.76
CA ILE A 714 6.39 31.03 26.04
C ILE A 714 6.82 32.07 27.06
N ARG A 715 7.90 32.80 26.77
CA ARG A 715 8.42 33.86 27.64
C ARG A 715 8.56 35.15 26.84
N VAL A 716 8.06 36.24 27.41
CA VAL A 716 8.24 37.60 26.94
C VAL A 716 9.69 38.00 27.15
N THR A 717 10.44 38.34 26.08
CA THR A 717 11.90 38.52 26.18
C THR A 717 12.31 39.90 26.68
N GLY A 718 11.49 40.93 26.48
CA GLY A 718 11.82 42.32 26.68
C GLY A 718 12.71 42.90 25.56
N ASN A 719 12.94 42.13 24.49
CA ASN A 719 13.66 42.57 23.29
C ASN A 719 12.70 42.68 22.12
N HIS A 720 12.96 43.63 21.23
CA HIS A 720 12.12 43.78 20.03
C HIS A 720 12.98 44.02 18.80
N ASN A 721 12.40 43.82 17.63
CA ASN A 721 13.00 44.19 16.35
C ASN A 721 13.31 45.71 16.35
N PRO A 722 14.45 46.16 15.86
CA PRO A 722 14.74 47.59 15.77
C PRO A 722 13.70 48.43 15.01
N SER A 723 12.90 47.79 14.17
CA SER A 723 11.79 48.43 13.43
C SER A 723 10.46 48.39 14.18
N SER A 724 10.36 47.70 15.31
CA SER A 724 9.15 47.67 16.11
C SER A 724 8.94 48.96 16.88
N SER A 725 7.67 49.43 16.93
CA SER A 725 7.26 50.62 17.66
C SER A 725 6.85 50.34 19.11
N GLY A 726 6.84 49.09 19.56
CA GLY A 726 6.35 48.69 20.87
C GLY A 726 7.00 47.42 21.43
N PHE A 727 6.43 46.93 22.53
CA PHE A 727 6.86 45.75 23.29
C PHE A 727 5.69 44.82 23.57
N ASN A 728 4.73 44.70 22.65
CA ASN A 728 3.56 43.82 22.82
C ASN A 728 3.91 42.40 22.48
N VAL A 729 3.40 41.46 23.23
CA VAL A 729 3.24 40.05 22.89
C VAL A 729 1.78 39.71 23.01
N ALA A 730 1.17 39.09 22.04
CA ALA A 730 -0.21 38.63 22.10
C ALA A 730 -0.37 37.22 21.56
N VAL A 731 -0.72 36.28 22.44
CA VAL A 731 -1.01 34.89 22.12
C VAL A 731 -2.47 34.77 21.73
N ASP A 732 -2.74 34.24 20.56
CA ASP A 732 -4.08 34.04 20.00
C ASP A 732 -4.60 32.62 20.31
N SER A 733 -3.90 31.60 19.82
CA SER A 733 -4.35 30.22 19.93
C SER A 733 -3.18 29.24 19.74
N ALA A 734 -3.47 27.96 19.92
CA ALA A 734 -2.52 26.88 19.57
C ALA A 734 -3.26 25.75 18.84
N ASP A 735 -2.70 25.30 17.73
CA ASP A 735 -3.15 24.12 17.02
C ASP A 735 -2.45 22.88 17.58
N VAL A 736 -3.19 21.96 18.15
CA VAL A 736 -2.72 20.68 18.68
C VAL A 736 -3.06 19.58 17.70
N THR A 737 -2.06 18.86 17.19
CA THR A 737 -2.25 17.71 16.33
C THR A 737 -2.12 16.43 17.17
N THR A 738 -3.16 15.59 17.15
CA THR A 738 -3.20 14.25 17.76
C THR A 738 -3.13 13.20 16.67
N GLY A 739 -2.23 12.23 16.72
CA GLY A 739 -2.18 11.20 15.69
C GLY A 739 -1.10 10.17 15.94
#